data_dd37d9b7d3878e79b62fec5d88fbc7ae
#
_entry.id   dd37d9b7d3878e79b62fec5d88fbc7ae
#
_cell.length_a   1.000
_cell.length_b   1.000
_cell.length_c   1.000
_cell.angle_alpha   90.00
_cell.angle_beta   90.00
_cell.angle_gamma   90.00
#
_symmetry.space_group_name_H-M   'P 1'
#
loop_
_entity.id
_entity.type
_entity.pdbx_description
1 polymer ?
#
loop_
_entity_poly.entity_id
_entity_poly.type
_entity_poly.pdbx_seq_one_letter_code
_entity_poly.pdbx_strand_id
1 'polypeptide(L)'
;MATAEELQKTWELTVQVDQRAGDESMKFKLRVKGNLHIGGLMLKLVEKIIAPQDWSDHALWWEQRNCWLLKTHWTLDKYGVQSDADLRYTPQHKPLCIQLPNMKYIKLTVSYSTVVFRAVAEICRTLNIRRSEELSLLKPTDENSKKKKKKDKNPVLEDIIDMDVVSGGSGGSASPLYSKTMIPTYDPENGMPVSATSMWFGDNPLTSSQPNLPPAELAKMYQPMSMVDKAVINAGWLDSSRSLMEQGIQEEDRLLLRFKYHCFFDLNPKYDAVRITQLYEQARWTILLEEIECTDEEMLMFASLQYHICKLTMSTEPLDFSNEPEIDEVEAALSNLEVTLEGGHADRILEDITDIPQLADSLRLFRPKRLTLRAYKDYWFVFKDTTISYYKNKEVSSGEPIEQFHLRGCEVVPDVNVTDRKFGIKLLLPVADGMNEVYIRCDNENQYAKWKAACILASKGKTMAYSSYRAEVKNIQSFLKMKSMAPPPGQAAPELETMEMNAECFVSPRYSKKHKTKQLTCRILEALHNIARLSLMDAKMRFIQAWQSLPEFGIKYYIVRFRGSKKDELLGISYNRLIRIDISTGSPVTTWRFANMKQWNVNWEIQQVTIDFDQGVSIAFSCASCDCKVVHEYIGGYIFLSTRSKDQNETLDEELFLKLTGGQE
;
A
#
# COMPACT_ATOMS: atom_id res chain seq x y z
N MET A 1 -43.89 -34.44 33.40
CA MET A 1 -44.91 -33.37 33.46
C MET A 1 -44.12 -32.04 33.47
N ALA A 2 -44.05 -31.35 32.35
CA ALA A 2 -43.47 -29.99 32.30
C ALA A 2 -44.38 -29.07 33.06
N THR A 3 -43.84 -28.30 33.97
CA THR A 3 -44.56 -27.37 34.81
C THR A 3 -45.17 -26.24 33.98
N ALA A 4 -46.32 -25.71 34.41
CA ALA A 4 -47.06 -24.67 33.70
C ALA A 4 -46.21 -23.38 33.44
N GLU A 5 -45.09 -23.18 34.14
CA GLU A 5 -44.13 -22.09 33.93
C GLU A 5 -43.25 -22.28 32.68
N GLU A 6 -42.99 -23.53 32.24
CA GLU A 6 -42.22 -23.79 31.01
C GLU A 6 -43.04 -23.57 29.73
N LEU A 7 -44.34 -23.57 29.82
CA LEU A 7 -45.26 -23.27 28.70
C LEU A 7 -45.45 -21.78 28.40
N GLN A 8 -44.95 -20.89 29.27
CA GLN A 8 -45.22 -19.44 29.20
C GLN A 8 -44.15 -18.56 28.52
N LYS A 9 -43.04 -19.12 28.06
CA LYS A 9 -41.94 -18.32 27.42
C LYS A 9 -41.83 -18.58 25.91
N THR A 10 -42.92 -18.65 25.20
CA THR A 10 -42.89 -18.61 23.73
C THR A 10 -43.29 -17.22 23.24
N TRP A 11 -42.56 -16.70 22.27
CA TRP A 11 -42.94 -15.43 21.64
C TRP A 11 -42.97 -15.58 20.13
N GLU A 12 -43.53 -14.62 19.44
CA GLU A 12 -43.53 -14.52 18.00
C GLU A 12 -42.34 -13.67 17.57
N LEU A 13 -41.50 -14.24 16.69
CA LEU A 13 -40.32 -13.60 16.11
C LEU A 13 -40.60 -13.36 14.63
N THR A 14 -40.40 -12.12 14.17
CA THR A 14 -40.49 -11.79 12.74
C THR A 14 -39.13 -11.84 12.10
N VAL A 15 -38.97 -12.60 11.01
CA VAL A 15 -37.73 -12.67 10.24
C VAL A 15 -38.02 -12.28 8.81
N GLN A 16 -37.29 -11.32 8.30
CA GLN A 16 -37.29 -10.95 6.89
C GLN A 16 -36.35 -11.89 6.15
N VAL A 17 -36.77 -12.40 5.02
CA VAL A 17 -35.96 -13.33 4.18
C VAL A 17 -35.69 -12.67 2.86
N ASP A 18 -34.39 -12.58 2.53
CA ASP A 18 -33.97 -12.14 1.21
C ASP A 18 -33.79 -13.34 0.29
N GLN A 19 -34.46 -13.28 -0.86
CA GLN A 19 -34.28 -14.25 -1.91
C GLN A 19 -33.11 -13.80 -2.83
N ARG A 20 -32.50 -14.72 -3.57
CA ARG A 20 -31.44 -14.36 -4.53
C ARG A 20 -31.99 -13.43 -5.60
N ALA A 21 -31.28 -12.36 -5.86
CA ALA A 21 -31.39 -11.39 -6.97
C ALA A 21 -32.80 -11.09 -7.49
N GLY A 22 -33.37 -10.01 -6.99
CA GLY A 22 -34.50 -9.33 -7.65
C GLY A 22 -35.91 -9.63 -7.12
N ASP A 23 -36.08 -10.58 -6.22
CA ASP A 23 -37.37 -10.86 -5.60
C ASP A 23 -37.61 -10.01 -4.34
N GLU A 24 -38.88 -9.63 -4.11
CA GLU A 24 -39.26 -8.91 -2.92
C GLU A 24 -38.97 -9.74 -1.64
N SER A 25 -38.41 -9.08 -0.62
CA SER A 25 -38.16 -9.71 0.67
C SER A 25 -39.46 -10.14 1.33
N MET A 26 -39.51 -11.38 1.78
CA MET A 26 -40.68 -11.93 2.46
C MET A 26 -40.51 -11.90 3.98
N LYS A 27 -41.61 -11.62 4.71
CA LYS A 27 -41.60 -11.63 6.18
C LYS A 27 -42.29 -12.89 6.70
N PHE A 28 -41.60 -13.63 7.54
CA PHE A 28 -42.09 -14.83 8.19
C PHE A 28 -42.22 -14.61 9.70
N LYS A 29 -43.33 -15.06 10.26
CA LYS A 29 -43.57 -15.09 11.70
C LYS A 29 -43.35 -16.49 12.22
N LEU A 30 -42.49 -16.64 13.20
CA LEU A 30 -42.15 -17.91 13.83
C LEU A 30 -42.40 -17.86 15.33
N ARG A 31 -43.07 -18.86 15.85
CA ARG A 31 -43.22 -19.05 17.28
C ARG A 31 -42.00 -19.77 17.83
N VAL A 32 -41.25 -19.09 18.71
CA VAL A 32 -39.94 -19.54 19.20
C VAL A 32 -39.90 -19.58 20.72
N LYS A 33 -38.91 -20.30 21.26
CA LYS A 33 -38.54 -20.31 22.68
C LYS A 33 -37.07 -19.82 22.80
N GLY A 34 -36.71 -19.26 23.95
CA GLY A 34 -35.36 -18.74 24.19
C GLY A 34 -34.25 -19.77 24.07
N ASN A 35 -34.56 -21.02 24.40
CA ASN A 35 -33.60 -22.14 24.27
C ASN A 35 -33.44 -22.70 22.83
N LEU A 36 -34.14 -22.14 21.84
CA LEU A 36 -33.97 -22.54 20.44
C LEU A 36 -32.60 -22.04 19.94
N HIS A 37 -31.85 -22.97 19.37
CA HIS A 37 -30.55 -22.63 18.74
C HIS A 37 -30.78 -21.89 17.43
N ILE A 38 -29.80 -21.02 17.06
CA ILE A 38 -29.82 -20.26 15.81
C ILE A 38 -29.97 -21.19 14.60
N GLY A 39 -29.21 -22.31 14.55
CA GLY A 39 -29.35 -23.32 13.48
C GLY A 39 -30.75 -23.90 13.42
N GLY A 40 -31.39 -24.18 14.56
CA GLY A 40 -32.77 -24.65 14.62
C GLY A 40 -33.80 -23.59 14.14
N LEU A 41 -33.54 -22.32 14.37
CA LEU A 41 -34.35 -21.24 13.82
C LEU A 41 -34.23 -21.17 12.29
N MET A 42 -33.00 -21.28 11.75
CA MET A 42 -32.74 -21.30 10.31
C MET A 42 -33.47 -22.49 9.64
N LEU A 43 -33.39 -23.68 10.21
CA LEU A 43 -34.13 -24.87 9.70
C LEU A 43 -35.65 -24.62 9.67
N LYS A 44 -36.24 -24.09 10.73
CA LYS A 44 -37.66 -23.73 10.76
C LYS A 44 -38.06 -22.68 9.74
N LEU A 45 -37.14 -21.76 9.40
CA LEU A 45 -37.36 -20.79 8.32
C LEU A 45 -37.41 -21.50 6.97
N VAL A 46 -36.39 -22.29 6.67
CA VAL A 46 -36.26 -23.02 5.40
C VAL A 46 -37.47 -23.96 5.18
N GLU A 47 -37.96 -24.66 6.23
CA GLU A 47 -39.15 -25.48 6.17
C GLU A 47 -40.44 -24.70 5.81
N LYS A 48 -40.51 -23.43 6.20
CA LYS A 48 -41.65 -22.56 5.86
C LYS A 48 -41.55 -21.90 4.50
N ILE A 49 -40.35 -21.77 3.98
CA ILE A 49 -40.09 -21.19 2.67
C ILE A 49 -40.31 -22.26 1.59
N ILE A 50 -41.34 -22.12 0.78
CA ILE A 50 -41.71 -23.12 -0.26
C ILE A 50 -40.87 -22.97 -1.53
N ALA A 51 -39.78 -22.20 -1.51
CA ALA A 51 -38.92 -21.99 -2.67
C ALA A 51 -37.79 -23.04 -2.76
N PRO A 52 -37.64 -23.76 -3.88
CA PRO A 52 -36.56 -24.72 -4.08
C PRO A 52 -35.25 -23.96 -4.45
N GLN A 53 -34.54 -23.47 -3.47
CA GLN A 53 -33.21 -22.88 -3.66
C GLN A 53 -32.24 -23.42 -2.60
N ASP A 54 -30.94 -23.24 -2.86
CA ASP A 54 -29.90 -23.57 -1.90
C ASP A 54 -29.80 -22.42 -0.86
N TRP A 55 -30.11 -22.77 0.41
CA TRP A 55 -30.06 -21.87 1.55
C TRP A 55 -28.76 -21.96 2.36
N SER A 56 -27.80 -22.76 1.91
CA SER A 56 -26.55 -23.03 2.66
C SER A 56 -25.70 -21.77 2.89
N ASP A 57 -25.80 -20.78 2.00
CA ASP A 57 -25.09 -19.51 2.10
C ASP A 57 -25.81 -18.46 2.95
N HIS A 58 -27.03 -18.73 3.44
CA HIS A 58 -27.79 -17.76 4.21
C HIS A 58 -27.45 -17.84 5.69
N ALA A 59 -27.42 -16.66 6.34
CA ALA A 59 -27.26 -16.54 7.78
C ALA A 59 -28.20 -15.44 8.32
N LEU A 60 -28.33 -15.41 9.64
CA LEU A 60 -29.17 -14.41 10.31
C LEU A 60 -28.36 -13.15 10.63
N TRP A 61 -28.87 -12.03 10.21
CA TRP A 61 -28.40 -10.70 10.52
C TRP A 61 -29.36 -9.99 11.47
N TRP A 62 -28.86 -9.36 12.51
CA TRP A 62 -29.66 -8.61 13.48
C TRP A 62 -29.50 -7.10 13.21
N GLU A 63 -30.53 -6.49 12.59
CA GLU A 63 -30.48 -5.11 12.13
C GLU A 63 -30.24 -4.12 13.28
N GLN A 64 -30.97 -4.24 14.39
CA GLN A 64 -30.85 -3.28 15.50
C GLN A 64 -29.49 -3.32 16.22
N ARG A 65 -28.82 -4.48 16.21
CA ARG A 65 -27.50 -4.65 16.82
C ARG A 65 -26.36 -4.59 15.81
N ASN A 66 -26.69 -4.49 14.53
CA ASN A 66 -25.74 -4.44 13.45
C ASN A 66 -24.70 -5.57 13.55
N CYS A 67 -25.16 -6.81 13.73
CA CYS A 67 -24.29 -7.97 13.90
C CYS A 67 -24.87 -9.26 13.28
N TRP A 68 -23.99 -10.15 12.87
CA TRP A 68 -24.32 -11.48 12.39
C TRP A 68 -24.52 -12.48 13.54
N LEU A 69 -25.46 -13.40 13.40
CA LEU A 69 -25.69 -14.51 14.32
C LEU A 69 -25.05 -15.79 13.77
N LEU A 70 -23.73 -15.84 13.66
CA LEU A 70 -23.00 -16.94 13.00
C LEU A 70 -22.79 -18.17 13.89
N LYS A 71 -22.86 -18.03 15.22
CA LYS A 71 -22.69 -19.16 16.15
C LYS A 71 -23.99 -19.97 16.21
N THR A 72 -24.19 -20.85 15.24
CA THR A 72 -25.44 -21.64 15.04
C THR A 72 -25.83 -22.50 16.23
N HIS A 73 -24.85 -22.89 17.07
CA HIS A 73 -25.07 -23.65 18.31
C HIS A 73 -25.44 -22.78 19.52
N TRP A 74 -25.45 -21.44 19.40
CA TRP A 74 -25.94 -20.56 20.45
C TRP A 74 -27.46 -20.44 20.38
N THR A 75 -28.09 -20.29 21.58
CA THR A 75 -29.52 -20.10 21.70
C THR A 75 -29.89 -18.64 21.50
N LEU A 76 -31.18 -18.40 21.24
CA LEU A 76 -31.75 -17.04 21.18
C LEU A 76 -31.51 -16.25 22.47
N ASP A 77 -31.66 -16.90 23.62
CA ASP A 77 -31.37 -16.29 24.93
C ASP A 77 -29.90 -15.90 25.06
N LYS A 78 -28.99 -16.75 24.59
CA LYS A 78 -27.54 -16.47 24.66
C LYS A 78 -27.14 -15.29 23.81
N TYR A 79 -27.81 -15.06 22.67
CA TYR A 79 -27.65 -13.86 21.86
C TYR A 79 -28.44 -12.66 22.42
N GLY A 80 -29.41 -12.89 23.32
CA GLY A 80 -30.31 -11.88 23.84
C GLY A 80 -31.40 -11.49 22.84
N VAL A 81 -31.77 -12.38 21.91
CA VAL A 81 -32.83 -12.16 20.92
C VAL A 81 -34.19 -12.27 21.62
N GLN A 82 -35.00 -11.22 21.50
CA GLN A 82 -36.36 -11.13 22.06
C GLN A 82 -37.42 -10.92 20.97
N SER A 83 -38.66 -10.75 21.34
CA SER A 83 -39.79 -10.60 20.40
C SER A 83 -39.73 -9.37 19.51
N ASP A 84 -39.01 -8.34 19.94
CA ASP A 84 -38.78 -7.07 19.23
C ASP A 84 -37.55 -7.08 18.32
N ALA A 85 -36.82 -8.23 18.26
CA ALA A 85 -35.65 -8.35 17.41
C ALA A 85 -36.05 -8.33 15.93
N ASP A 86 -35.43 -7.46 15.18
CA ASP A 86 -35.56 -7.38 13.72
C ASP A 86 -34.43 -8.19 13.06
N LEU A 87 -34.78 -9.40 12.63
CA LEU A 87 -33.86 -10.34 12.05
C LEU A 87 -34.07 -10.44 10.54
N ARG A 88 -32.96 -10.54 9.82
CA ARG A 88 -32.92 -10.73 8.38
C ARG A 88 -32.16 -12.00 8.04
N TYR A 89 -32.78 -12.91 7.33
CA TYR A 89 -32.14 -14.11 6.80
C TYR A 89 -31.67 -13.84 5.38
N THR A 90 -30.36 -13.65 5.20
CA THR A 90 -29.77 -13.07 4.00
C THR A 90 -28.52 -13.84 3.57
N PRO A 91 -28.20 -13.87 2.26
CA PRO A 91 -26.95 -14.47 1.80
C PRO A 91 -25.72 -13.82 2.44
N GLN A 92 -24.74 -14.63 2.80
CA GLN A 92 -23.46 -14.15 3.31
C GLN A 92 -22.56 -13.64 2.18
N HIS A 93 -22.63 -14.27 1.00
CA HIS A 93 -21.87 -13.86 -0.17
C HIS A 93 -22.74 -13.04 -1.11
N LYS A 94 -22.28 -11.83 -1.40
CA LYS A 94 -22.99 -10.87 -2.23
C LYS A 94 -22.04 -10.19 -3.22
N PRO A 95 -22.57 -9.71 -4.36
CA PRO A 95 -21.77 -8.96 -5.33
C PRO A 95 -21.29 -7.63 -4.74
N LEU A 96 -20.01 -7.33 -4.91
CA LEU A 96 -19.39 -6.07 -4.54
C LEU A 96 -18.68 -5.47 -5.74
N CYS A 97 -18.88 -4.17 -5.98
CA CYS A 97 -18.19 -3.41 -7.00
C CYS A 97 -16.90 -2.81 -6.43
N ILE A 98 -15.75 -3.19 -6.97
CA ILE A 98 -14.44 -2.79 -6.46
C ILE A 98 -13.65 -2.08 -7.56
N GLN A 99 -13.15 -0.88 -7.26
CA GLN A 99 -12.14 -0.23 -8.11
C GLN A 99 -10.74 -0.67 -7.69
N LEU A 100 -10.01 -1.22 -8.64
CA LEU A 100 -8.61 -1.62 -8.45
C LEU A 100 -7.66 -0.40 -8.49
N PRO A 101 -6.40 -0.56 -8.07
CA PRO A 101 -5.39 0.49 -8.17
C PRO A 101 -5.17 1.04 -9.59
N ASN A 102 -5.41 0.22 -10.63
CA ASN A 102 -5.37 0.61 -12.03
C ASN A 102 -6.63 1.34 -12.53
N MET A 103 -7.48 1.79 -11.62
CA MET A 103 -8.74 2.50 -11.87
C MET A 103 -9.86 1.68 -12.54
N LYS A 104 -9.63 0.41 -12.89
CA LYS A 104 -10.70 -0.47 -13.41
C LYS A 104 -11.64 -0.89 -12.29
N TYR A 105 -12.92 -1.00 -12.65
CA TYR A 105 -13.93 -1.58 -11.79
C TYR A 105 -14.11 -3.07 -12.12
N ILE A 106 -14.20 -3.87 -11.08
CA ILE A 106 -14.55 -5.29 -11.17
C ILE A 106 -15.72 -5.56 -10.23
N LYS A 107 -16.53 -6.56 -10.58
CA LYS A 107 -17.59 -7.06 -9.72
C LYS A 107 -17.23 -8.45 -9.27
N LEU A 108 -17.15 -8.64 -7.98
CA LEU A 108 -16.78 -9.92 -7.35
C LEU A 108 -17.85 -10.31 -6.33
N THR A 109 -18.13 -11.60 -6.22
CA THR A 109 -18.91 -12.14 -5.10
C THR A 109 -17.99 -12.31 -3.91
N VAL A 110 -18.27 -11.59 -2.81
CA VAL A 110 -17.45 -11.57 -1.60
C VAL A 110 -18.29 -11.86 -0.37
N SER A 111 -17.65 -12.33 0.70
CA SER A 111 -18.33 -12.54 1.98
C SER A 111 -18.60 -11.21 2.69
N TYR A 112 -19.85 -10.95 3.04
CA TYR A 112 -20.30 -9.81 3.84
C TYR A 112 -20.36 -10.13 5.33
N SER A 113 -20.13 -11.41 5.70
CA SER A 113 -20.18 -11.88 7.09
C SER A 113 -18.79 -12.10 7.70
N THR A 114 -17.76 -12.25 6.88
CA THR A 114 -16.38 -12.36 7.37
C THR A 114 -15.76 -10.97 7.59
N VAL A 115 -14.74 -10.90 8.45
CA VAL A 115 -14.01 -9.66 8.69
C VAL A 115 -13.32 -9.16 7.41
N VAL A 116 -13.23 -7.83 7.24
CA VAL A 116 -12.68 -7.20 6.02
C VAL A 116 -11.27 -7.71 5.71
N PHE A 117 -10.44 -7.96 6.72
CA PHE A 117 -9.10 -8.53 6.50
C PHE A 117 -9.14 -9.84 5.70
N ARG A 118 -10.02 -10.76 6.10
CA ARG A 118 -10.19 -12.04 5.39
C ARG A 118 -10.84 -11.88 4.02
N ALA A 119 -11.85 -11.01 3.91
CA ALA A 119 -12.47 -10.69 2.63
C ALA A 119 -11.45 -10.12 1.62
N VAL A 120 -10.56 -9.22 2.07
CA VAL A 120 -9.46 -8.69 1.23
C VAL A 120 -8.47 -9.79 0.85
N ALA A 121 -8.12 -10.70 1.77
CA ALA A 121 -7.25 -11.82 1.47
C ALA A 121 -7.85 -12.75 0.39
N GLU A 122 -9.15 -12.97 0.42
CA GLU A 122 -9.88 -13.77 -0.61
C GLU A 122 -9.93 -13.04 -1.95
N ILE A 123 -10.21 -11.74 -1.95
CA ILE A 123 -10.16 -10.89 -3.15
C ILE A 123 -8.75 -10.94 -3.77
N CYS A 124 -7.72 -10.74 -2.97
CA CYS A 124 -6.33 -10.76 -3.45
C CYS A 124 -5.92 -12.13 -4.00
N ARG A 125 -6.38 -13.23 -3.37
CA ARG A 125 -6.16 -14.58 -3.87
C ARG A 125 -6.83 -14.80 -5.23
N THR A 126 -8.08 -14.35 -5.39
CA THR A 126 -8.81 -14.41 -6.67
C THR A 126 -8.11 -13.60 -7.77
N LEU A 127 -7.52 -12.48 -7.42
CA LEU A 127 -6.80 -11.59 -8.35
C LEU A 127 -5.32 -11.94 -8.50
N ASN A 128 -4.83 -12.97 -7.82
CA ASN A 128 -3.42 -13.35 -7.77
C ASN A 128 -2.49 -12.21 -7.28
N ILE A 129 -2.94 -11.45 -6.29
CA ILE A 129 -2.14 -10.42 -5.63
C ILE A 129 -1.56 -10.99 -4.35
N ARG A 130 -0.25 -11.16 -4.30
CA ARG A 130 0.46 -11.59 -3.10
C ARG A 130 0.48 -10.47 -2.04
N ARG A 131 0.65 -10.86 -0.76
CA ARG A 131 0.77 -9.93 0.37
C ARG A 131 -0.49 -9.08 0.57
N SER A 132 -1.62 -9.77 0.68
CA SER A 132 -2.93 -9.15 0.88
C SER A 132 -3.02 -8.23 2.11
N GLU A 133 -2.19 -8.46 3.12
CA GLU A 133 -2.07 -7.66 4.34
C GLU A 133 -1.57 -6.23 4.11
N GLU A 134 -1.01 -5.94 2.94
CA GLU A 134 -0.65 -4.57 2.55
C GLU A 134 -1.85 -3.77 2.03
N LEU A 135 -2.94 -4.47 1.65
CA LEU A 135 -4.13 -3.87 1.04
C LEU A 135 -5.30 -3.77 2.04
N SER A 136 -6.22 -2.90 1.74
CA SER A 136 -7.53 -2.84 2.38
C SER A 136 -8.54 -2.14 1.48
N LEU A 137 -9.79 -2.09 1.94
CA LEU A 137 -10.89 -1.43 1.25
C LEU A 137 -11.08 -0.02 1.81
N LEU A 138 -11.31 0.93 0.91
CA LEU A 138 -11.51 2.35 1.20
C LEU A 138 -12.85 2.78 0.63
N LYS A 139 -13.67 3.47 1.42
CA LYS A 139 -14.88 4.15 0.94
C LYS A 139 -14.48 5.36 0.08
N PRO A 140 -15.04 5.53 -1.13
CA PRO A 140 -14.82 6.75 -1.89
C PRO A 140 -15.39 7.94 -1.10
N THR A 141 -14.72 9.08 -1.17
CA THR A 141 -15.25 10.32 -0.59
C THR A 141 -16.46 10.77 -1.40
N ASP A 142 -17.60 10.98 -0.72
CA ASP A 142 -18.79 11.49 -1.35
C ASP A 142 -18.52 12.87 -1.96
N GLU A 143 -18.41 12.95 -3.27
CA GLU A 143 -18.39 14.23 -4.00
C GLU A 143 -19.67 15.07 -3.80
N ASN A 144 -20.73 14.47 -3.27
CA ASN A 144 -22.05 15.07 -3.10
C ASN A 144 -22.17 16.02 -1.89
N SER A 145 -21.23 16.03 -0.97
CA SER A 145 -21.26 17.02 0.13
C SER A 145 -20.91 18.43 -0.35
N LYS A 146 -20.24 18.59 -1.50
CA LYS A 146 -19.88 19.90 -2.10
C LYS A 146 -20.74 20.29 -3.32
N LYS A 147 -21.59 19.41 -3.86
CA LYS A 147 -22.43 19.69 -5.05
C LYS A 147 -23.90 19.38 -4.87
N LYS A 148 -24.55 19.96 -3.86
CA LYS A 148 -26.00 20.20 -3.97
C LYS A 148 -26.24 21.37 -4.92
N LYS A 149 -25.98 21.19 -6.23
CA LYS A 149 -26.53 21.94 -7.38
C LYS A 149 -25.77 21.58 -8.66
N LYS A 150 -26.10 20.46 -9.27
CA LYS A 150 -26.31 20.32 -10.74
C LYS A 150 -26.71 18.87 -11.02
N LYS A 151 -27.93 18.76 -11.52
CA LYS A 151 -28.53 17.53 -12.03
C LYS A 151 -27.78 17.02 -13.25
N ASP A 152 -27.79 15.68 -13.33
CA ASP A 152 -27.67 14.85 -14.52
C ASP A 152 -26.35 14.84 -15.30
N LYS A 153 -25.59 13.77 -15.07
CA LYS A 153 -25.21 12.82 -16.13
C LYS A 153 -24.42 11.69 -15.47
N ASN A 154 -24.99 10.48 -15.55
CA ASN A 154 -24.30 9.24 -15.25
C ASN A 154 -23.01 9.19 -16.05
N PRO A 155 -21.84 8.91 -15.44
CA PRO A 155 -20.71 8.46 -16.23
C PRO A 155 -21.07 7.10 -16.81
N VAL A 156 -20.89 6.97 -18.10
CA VAL A 156 -21.10 5.76 -18.87
C VAL A 156 -20.35 4.62 -18.20
N LEU A 157 -21.10 3.59 -17.84
CA LEU A 157 -20.59 2.32 -17.31
C LEU A 157 -20.02 1.48 -18.49
N GLU A 158 -18.96 1.95 -19.10
CA GLU A 158 -18.22 1.15 -20.08
C GLU A 158 -16.99 0.58 -19.35
N ASP A 159 -16.88 -0.74 -19.29
CA ASP A 159 -15.81 -1.57 -18.72
C ASP A 159 -15.97 -2.06 -17.27
N ILE A 160 -17.10 -2.65 -16.92
CA ILE A 160 -17.21 -3.55 -15.77
C ILE A 160 -16.85 -4.98 -16.24
N ILE A 161 -15.78 -5.54 -15.70
CA ILE A 161 -15.46 -6.95 -15.90
C ILE A 161 -16.22 -7.74 -14.84
N ASP A 162 -17.27 -8.47 -15.26
CA ASP A 162 -17.94 -9.45 -14.39
C ASP A 162 -17.05 -10.68 -14.24
N MET A 163 -16.53 -10.91 -13.03
CA MET A 163 -15.84 -12.13 -12.67
C MET A 163 -16.75 -12.95 -11.74
N ASP A 164 -17.56 -13.81 -12.32
CA ASP A 164 -18.30 -14.80 -11.56
C ASP A 164 -17.36 -15.91 -11.09
N VAL A 165 -17.12 -15.99 -9.79
CA VAL A 165 -16.47 -17.15 -9.16
C VAL A 165 -17.49 -18.26 -9.11
N VAL A 166 -17.41 -19.18 -10.06
CA VAL A 166 -18.21 -20.40 -10.07
C VAL A 166 -17.69 -21.34 -8.98
N SER A 167 -18.39 -21.39 -7.85
CA SER A 167 -18.33 -22.56 -6.98
C SER A 167 -18.94 -23.74 -7.73
N GLY A 168 -18.18 -24.81 -7.92
CA GLY A 168 -18.56 -25.96 -8.74
C GLY A 168 -19.93 -26.52 -8.47
N GLY A 169 -20.76 -26.52 -9.49
CA GLY A 169 -22.03 -27.19 -9.56
C GLY A 169 -22.38 -27.37 -11.03
N SER A 170 -22.49 -28.62 -11.45
CA SER A 170 -22.68 -29.11 -12.82
C SER A 170 -23.95 -28.59 -13.47
N GLY A 171 -23.86 -28.21 -14.75
CA GLY A 171 -24.94 -28.42 -15.72
C GLY A 171 -25.47 -27.19 -16.43
N GLY A 172 -25.13 -27.10 -17.72
CA GLY A 172 -26.08 -26.73 -18.73
C GLY A 172 -25.96 -25.38 -19.43
N SER A 173 -25.49 -25.44 -20.65
CA SER A 173 -25.82 -24.62 -21.82
C SER A 173 -25.10 -23.29 -22.00
N ALA A 174 -24.15 -23.33 -22.91
CA ALA A 174 -23.35 -22.24 -23.41
C ALA A 174 -24.12 -21.31 -24.35
N SER A 175 -23.87 -20.03 -24.26
CA SER A 175 -23.89 -19.11 -25.40
C SER A 175 -22.48 -18.55 -25.62
N PRO A 176 -22.02 -18.49 -26.85
CA PRO A 176 -20.64 -18.18 -27.15
C PRO A 176 -20.49 -16.69 -27.47
N LEU A 177 -19.69 -16.01 -26.67
CA LEU A 177 -18.97 -14.79 -27.08
C LEU A 177 -18.36 -14.11 -25.84
N TYR A 178 -17.38 -14.77 -25.20
CA TYR A 178 -16.24 -14.08 -24.62
C TYR A 178 -15.18 -15.15 -24.31
N SER A 179 -14.07 -15.01 -24.97
CA SER A 179 -12.90 -15.84 -24.89
C SER A 179 -12.38 -15.97 -23.46
N LYS A 180 -12.38 -17.18 -22.97
CA LYS A 180 -11.57 -17.79 -21.92
C LYS A 180 -10.54 -16.88 -21.23
N THR A 181 -10.91 -16.24 -20.14
CA THR A 181 -9.98 -15.91 -19.07
C THR A 181 -9.82 -17.16 -18.21
N MET A 182 -8.71 -17.85 -18.38
CA MET A 182 -8.40 -19.03 -17.57
C MET A 182 -8.09 -18.60 -16.16
N ILE A 183 -9.05 -18.77 -15.26
CA ILE A 183 -8.81 -18.87 -13.82
C ILE A 183 -8.03 -20.18 -13.62
N PRO A 184 -6.96 -20.18 -12.77
CA PRO A 184 -6.24 -21.41 -12.50
C PRO A 184 -7.19 -22.46 -11.92
N THR A 185 -7.52 -23.45 -12.73
CA THR A 185 -8.19 -24.64 -12.26
C THR A 185 -7.16 -25.51 -11.58
N TYR A 186 -7.41 -25.82 -10.31
CA TYR A 186 -6.71 -26.88 -9.61
C TYR A 186 -7.00 -28.20 -10.32
N ASP A 187 -5.97 -28.99 -10.55
CA ASP A 187 -6.11 -30.36 -10.99
C ASP A 187 -6.84 -31.13 -9.88
N PRO A 188 -8.04 -31.70 -10.14
CA PRO A 188 -8.82 -32.38 -9.12
C PRO A 188 -8.18 -33.67 -8.61
N GLU A 189 -7.15 -34.21 -9.27
CA GLU A 189 -6.52 -35.48 -8.87
C GLU A 189 -5.25 -35.30 -8.01
N ASN A 190 -4.54 -34.16 -8.10
CA ASN A 190 -3.25 -33.97 -7.43
C ASN A 190 -3.12 -32.74 -6.52
N GLY A 191 -4.12 -31.89 -6.45
CA GLY A 191 -4.08 -30.72 -5.56
C GLY A 191 -2.95 -29.68 -5.85
N MET A 192 -2.23 -29.85 -6.95
CA MET A 192 -1.15 -28.95 -7.36
C MET A 192 -1.68 -27.90 -8.33
N PRO A 193 -1.24 -26.63 -8.21
CA PRO A 193 -1.60 -25.62 -9.18
C PRO A 193 -1.04 -26.01 -10.55
N VAL A 194 -1.92 -26.06 -11.54
CA VAL A 194 -1.52 -26.30 -12.93
C VAL A 194 -0.55 -25.21 -13.34
N SER A 195 0.69 -25.63 -13.51
CA SER A 195 1.85 -24.89 -14.05
C SER A 195 1.90 -23.39 -13.71
N ALA A 196 2.67 -23.05 -12.69
CA ALA A 196 3.02 -21.65 -12.37
C ALA A 196 3.64 -20.90 -13.56
N THR A 197 4.20 -21.57 -14.52
CA THR A 197 4.84 -21.02 -15.72
C THR A 197 3.86 -20.39 -16.72
N SER A 198 2.65 -20.92 -16.90
CA SER A 198 1.67 -20.32 -17.81
C SER A 198 0.97 -19.07 -17.23
N MET A 199 1.07 -18.85 -15.91
CA MET A 199 0.59 -17.62 -15.26
C MET A 199 1.55 -16.43 -15.35
N TRP A 200 2.76 -16.67 -15.81
CA TRP A 200 3.86 -15.69 -15.77
C TRP A 200 3.84 -14.70 -16.91
N PHE A 201 3.36 -15.12 -18.05
CA PHE A 201 3.47 -14.36 -19.28
C PHE A 201 2.11 -14.27 -19.98
N GLY A 202 1.54 -13.10 -19.99
CA GLY A 202 0.84 -12.63 -21.14
C GLY A 202 -0.65 -12.36 -21.02
N ASP A 203 -1.48 -13.15 -20.42
CA ASP A 203 -2.93 -13.01 -20.63
C ASP A 203 -3.75 -12.57 -19.40
N ASN A 204 -3.10 -12.20 -18.30
CA ASN A 204 -3.84 -11.65 -17.17
C ASN A 204 -4.04 -10.13 -17.39
N PRO A 205 -5.30 -9.64 -17.56
CA PRO A 205 -5.57 -8.22 -17.76
C PRO A 205 -5.09 -7.33 -16.61
N LEU A 206 -4.72 -7.92 -15.47
CA LEU A 206 -4.18 -7.21 -14.30
C LEU A 206 -2.67 -6.98 -14.37
N THR A 207 -1.94 -7.64 -15.28
CA THR A 207 -0.51 -7.39 -15.53
C THR A 207 -0.28 -6.31 -16.57
N SER A 208 -1.31 -5.93 -17.32
CA SER A 208 -1.25 -4.86 -18.31
C SER A 208 -1.55 -3.51 -17.66
N SER A 209 -0.71 -2.52 -17.96
CA SER A 209 -0.96 -1.14 -17.58
C SER A 209 -2.10 -0.54 -18.40
N GLN A 210 -2.91 0.30 -17.75
CA GLN A 210 -3.98 1.00 -18.47
C GLN A 210 -3.42 2.03 -19.45
N PRO A 211 -4.08 2.27 -20.58
CA PRO A 211 -3.76 3.40 -21.44
C PRO A 211 -3.77 4.71 -20.67
N ASN A 212 -2.93 5.65 -21.08
CA ASN A 212 -2.95 6.97 -20.49
C ASN A 212 -4.23 7.70 -20.89
N LEU A 213 -4.81 8.40 -19.92
CA LEU A 213 -5.98 9.23 -20.18
C LEU A 213 -5.60 10.47 -21.01
N PRO A 214 -6.51 10.93 -21.89
CA PRO A 214 -6.36 12.22 -22.55
C PRO A 214 -6.19 13.36 -21.54
N PRO A 215 -5.39 14.40 -21.83
CA PRO A 215 -5.14 15.50 -20.89
C PRO A 215 -6.41 16.18 -20.36
N ALA A 216 -7.44 16.27 -21.18
CA ALA A 216 -8.73 16.85 -20.80
C ALA A 216 -9.48 16.00 -19.74
N GLU A 217 -9.37 14.69 -19.80
CA GLU A 217 -9.97 13.78 -18.80
C GLU A 217 -9.15 13.76 -17.52
N LEU A 218 -7.83 13.71 -17.64
CA LEU A 218 -6.92 13.81 -16.50
C LEU A 218 -7.15 15.13 -15.75
N ALA A 219 -7.34 16.25 -16.46
CA ALA A 219 -7.64 17.54 -15.84
C ALA A 219 -9.00 17.58 -15.11
N LYS A 220 -9.98 16.77 -15.53
CA LYS A 220 -11.27 16.64 -14.78
C LYS A 220 -11.12 15.87 -13.48
N MET A 221 -10.23 14.87 -13.45
CA MET A 221 -9.94 14.06 -12.26
C MET A 221 -9.04 14.81 -11.26
N TYR A 222 -8.19 15.68 -11.77
CA TYR A 222 -7.22 16.41 -10.95
C TYR A 222 -7.91 17.41 -10.02
N GLN A 223 -7.70 17.23 -8.73
CA GLN A 223 -8.13 18.16 -7.69
C GLN A 223 -6.96 18.37 -6.73
N PRO A 224 -6.44 19.61 -6.59
CA PRO A 224 -5.42 19.90 -5.59
C PRO A 224 -5.91 19.51 -4.21
N MET A 225 -5.16 18.65 -3.52
CA MET A 225 -5.53 18.15 -2.19
C MET A 225 -4.62 18.76 -1.13
N SER A 226 -5.23 19.39 -0.12
CA SER A 226 -4.54 19.78 1.11
C SER A 226 -4.31 18.55 2.01
N MET A 227 -3.43 18.69 3.01
CA MET A 227 -3.26 17.63 4.02
C MET A 227 -4.56 17.32 4.77
N VAL A 228 -5.45 18.30 4.91
CA VAL A 228 -6.78 18.12 5.49
C VAL A 228 -7.67 17.26 4.59
N ASP A 229 -7.66 17.50 3.27
CA ASP A 229 -8.41 16.67 2.32
C ASP A 229 -7.89 15.23 2.34
N LYS A 230 -6.57 15.03 2.40
CA LYS A 230 -5.94 13.71 2.57
C LYS A 230 -6.40 13.03 3.87
N ALA A 231 -6.53 13.79 4.97
CA ALA A 231 -7.02 13.24 6.25
C ALA A 231 -8.49 12.81 6.16
N VAL A 232 -9.33 13.55 5.44
CA VAL A 232 -10.74 13.17 5.20
C VAL A 232 -10.82 11.87 4.38
N ILE A 233 -10.00 11.72 3.35
CA ILE A 233 -9.93 10.49 2.56
C ILE A 233 -9.49 9.31 3.44
N ASN A 234 -8.45 9.50 4.25
CA ASN A 234 -7.94 8.44 5.13
C ASN A 234 -8.94 7.99 6.20
N ALA A 235 -9.89 8.82 6.56
CA ALA A 235 -11.00 8.45 7.45
C ALA A 235 -11.95 7.38 6.85
N GLY A 236 -11.92 7.21 5.53
CA GLY A 236 -12.78 6.26 4.80
C GLY A 236 -12.29 4.81 4.80
N TRP A 237 -11.12 4.50 5.36
CA TRP A 237 -10.65 3.11 5.45
C TRP A 237 -11.59 2.26 6.28
N LEU A 238 -11.94 1.07 5.76
CA LEU A 238 -12.74 0.11 6.51
C LEU A 238 -11.92 -0.50 7.65
N ASP A 239 -12.62 -0.81 8.75
CA ASP A 239 -12.08 -1.57 9.87
C ASP A 239 -11.85 -3.02 9.45
N SER A 240 -10.61 -3.47 9.51
CA SER A 240 -10.21 -4.82 9.09
C SER A 240 -10.74 -5.93 10.02
N SER A 241 -11.13 -5.59 11.25
CA SER A 241 -11.66 -6.53 12.24
C SER A 241 -13.18 -6.70 12.23
N ARG A 242 -13.91 -5.94 11.40
CA ARG A 242 -15.36 -6.00 11.25
C ARG A 242 -15.73 -6.44 9.83
N SER A 243 -16.91 -7.02 9.69
CA SER A 243 -17.44 -7.43 8.39
C SER A 243 -17.90 -6.23 7.55
N LEU A 244 -18.11 -6.46 6.25
CA LEU A 244 -18.63 -5.41 5.35
C LEU A 244 -20.01 -4.93 5.78
N MET A 245 -20.89 -5.87 6.15
CA MET A 245 -22.25 -5.54 6.53
C MET A 245 -22.31 -4.77 7.86
N GLU A 246 -21.46 -5.10 8.84
CA GLU A 246 -21.32 -4.34 10.10
C GLU A 246 -20.84 -2.91 9.90
N GLN A 247 -20.25 -2.61 8.75
CA GLN A 247 -19.79 -1.26 8.38
C GLN A 247 -20.74 -0.55 7.42
N GLY A 248 -21.94 -1.11 7.24
CA GLY A 248 -23.02 -0.52 6.45
C GLY A 248 -22.79 -0.56 4.95
N ILE A 249 -21.93 -1.48 4.47
CA ILE A 249 -21.68 -1.67 3.04
C ILE A 249 -22.82 -2.47 2.43
N GLN A 250 -23.32 -1.98 1.29
CA GLN A 250 -24.43 -2.58 0.54
C GLN A 250 -23.94 -3.12 -0.82
N GLU A 251 -24.77 -3.92 -1.48
CA GLU A 251 -24.41 -4.60 -2.72
C GLU A 251 -24.08 -3.65 -3.89
N GLU A 252 -24.69 -2.46 -3.91
CA GLU A 252 -24.46 -1.47 -4.97
C GLU A 252 -23.34 -0.47 -4.63
N ASP A 253 -22.76 -0.58 -3.44
CA ASP A 253 -21.70 0.31 -3.03
C ASP A 253 -20.44 0.03 -3.82
N ARG A 254 -19.71 1.10 -4.11
CA ARG A 254 -18.40 1.05 -4.77
C ARG A 254 -17.33 1.25 -3.73
N LEU A 255 -16.39 0.31 -3.63
CA LEU A 255 -15.23 0.41 -2.77
C LEU A 255 -13.96 0.49 -3.60
N LEU A 256 -12.91 1.02 -3.00
CA LEU A 256 -11.59 1.14 -3.60
C LEU A 256 -10.67 0.12 -2.93
N LEU A 257 -10.11 -0.84 -3.69
CA LEU A 257 -9.01 -1.68 -3.20
C LEU A 257 -7.71 -0.91 -3.38
N ARG A 258 -7.00 -0.65 -2.31
CA ARG A 258 -5.74 0.13 -2.34
C ARG A 258 -4.70 -0.48 -1.43
N PHE A 259 -3.44 -0.28 -1.78
CA PHE A 259 -2.34 -0.53 -0.85
C PHE A 259 -2.43 0.47 0.28
N LYS A 260 -2.89 -0.02 1.44
CA LYS A 260 -3.08 0.75 2.67
C LYS A 260 -1.75 1.04 3.33
N TYR A 261 -0.94 -0.01 3.49
CA TYR A 261 0.36 0.06 4.13
C TYR A 261 1.48 0.19 3.10
N HIS A 262 2.21 1.29 3.15
CA HIS A 262 3.31 1.58 2.24
C HIS A 262 4.64 1.00 2.77
N CYS A 263 4.63 -0.29 3.06
CA CYS A 263 5.78 -1.08 3.47
C CYS A 263 5.80 -2.36 2.63
N PHE A 264 6.35 -2.26 1.42
CA PHE A 264 6.31 -3.34 0.42
C PHE A 264 7.44 -4.32 0.70
N PHE A 265 7.08 -5.40 1.34
CA PHE A 265 7.99 -6.46 1.69
C PHE A 265 8.20 -7.39 0.50
N ASP A 266 9.46 -7.76 0.23
CA ASP A 266 9.82 -8.81 -0.71
C ASP A 266 9.18 -8.67 -2.11
N LEU A 267 9.33 -7.47 -2.73
CA LEU A 267 8.93 -7.28 -4.13
C LEU A 267 9.87 -8.05 -5.05
N ASN A 268 9.38 -9.13 -5.64
CA ASN A 268 10.16 -9.95 -6.55
C ASN A 268 9.51 -10.00 -7.93
N PRO A 269 10.16 -9.46 -8.98
CA PRO A 269 9.63 -9.50 -10.35
C PRO A 269 9.26 -10.90 -10.83
N LYS A 270 9.92 -11.92 -10.29
CA LYS A 270 9.64 -13.32 -10.64
C LYS A 270 8.29 -13.84 -10.17
N TYR A 271 7.73 -13.34 -9.07
CA TYR A 271 6.52 -13.90 -8.45
C TYR A 271 5.39 -12.89 -8.28
N ASP A 272 5.66 -11.61 -8.47
CA ASP A 272 4.76 -10.52 -8.09
C ASP A 272 4.29 -9.67 -9.28
N ALA A 273 4.24 -10.23 -10.50
CA ALA A 273 3.93 -9.44 -11.69
C ALA A 273 2.61 -8.65 -11.56
N VAL A 274 1.55 -9.26 -11.03
CA VAL A 274 0.27 -8.58 -10.78
C VAL A 274 0.43 -7.52 -9.68
N ARG A 275 1.02 -7.89 -8.53
CA ARG A 275 1.23 -6.97 -7.41
C ARG A 275 2.07 -5.77 -7.81
N ILE A 276 3.19 -5.99 -8.52
CA ILE A 276 4.06 -4.92 -9.02
C ILE A 276 3.30 -4.00 -9.98
N THR A 277 2.49 -4.57 -10.88
CA THR A 277 1.69 -3.78 -11.80
C THR A 277 0.65 -2.94 -11.07
N GLN A 278 -0.07 -3.50 -10.12
CA GLN A 278 -1.07 -2.76 -9.34
C GLN A 278 -0.41 -1.69 -8.43
N LEU A 279 0.78 -1.96 -7.88
CA LEU A 279 1.58 -0.95 -7.15
C LEU A 279 2.03 0.18 -8.06
N TYR A 280 2.54 -0.16 -9.26
CA TYR A 280 2.91 0.83 -10.26
C TYR A 280 1.72 1.71 -10.64
N GLU A 281 0.55 1.11 -10.86
CA GLU A 281 -0.66 1.85 -11.19
C GLU A 281 -1.08 2.79 -10.04
N GLN A 282 -1.08 2.32 -8.79
CA GLN A 282 -1.36 3.21 -7.65
C GLN A 282 -0.34 4.34 -7.56
N ALA A 283 0.94 4.05 -7.74
CA ALA A 283 2.00 5.06 -7.74
C ALA A 283 1.83 6.07 -8.89
N ARG A 284 1.50 5.58 -10.11
CA ARG A 284 1.26 6.41 -11.29
C ARG A 284 0.14 7.43 -11.06
N TRP A 285 -1.00 6.97 -10.54
CA TRP A 285 -2.13 7.85 -10.26
C TRP A 285 -1.83 8.83 -9.12
N THR A 286 -1.13 8.38 -8.08
CA THR A 286 -0.65 9.27 -7.00
C THR A 286 0.21 10.42 -7.54
N ILE A 287 1.05 10.17 -8.54
CA ILE A 287 1.89 11.19 -9.18
C ILE A 287 1.08 12.08 -10.14
N LEU A 288 0.27 11.49 -11.01
CA LEU A 288 -0.52 12.23 -12.00
C LEU A 288 -1.58 13.14 -11.37
N LEU A 289 -2.17 12.72 -10.25
CA LEU A 289 -3.16 13.49 -9.51
C LEU A 289 -2.54 14.36 -8.40
N GLU A 290 -1.20 14.35 -8.25
CA GLU A 290 -0.44 15.11 -7.24
C GLU A 290 -0.92 14.84 -5.80
N GLU A 291 -1.25 13.60 -5.49
CA GLU A 291 -1.44 13.19 -4.10
C GLU A 291 -0.13 13.32 -3.29
N ILE A 292 1.02 13.23 -3.96
CA ILE A 292 2.35 13.54 -3.45
C ILE A 292 3.00 14.56 -4.37
N GLU A 293 3.58 15.60 -3.79
CA GLU A 293 4.29 16.62 -4.56
C GLU A 293 5.64 16.12 -5.07
N CYS A 294 5.93 16.44 -6.34
CA CYS A 294 7.18 16.15 -7.01
C CYS A 294 7.84 17.42 -7.49
N THR A 295 9.17 17.42 -7.51
CA THR A 295 9.95 18.44 -8.22
C THR A 295 9.77 18.30 -9.74
N ASP A 296 10.12 19.35 -10.48
CA ASP A 296 10.04 19.34 -11.93
C ASP A 296 10.93 18.23 -12.57
N GLU A 297 12.10 17.95 -11.97
CA GLU A 297 12.99 16.86 -12.40
C GLU A 297 12.39 15.47 -12.12
N GLU A 298 11.77 15.31 -10.96
CA GLU A 298 11.11 14.06 -10.59
C GLU A 298 9.89 13.79 -11.48
N MET A 299 9.09 14.81 -11.78
CA MET A 299 7.96 14.68 -12.69
C MET A 299 8.40 14.22 -14.09
N LEU A 300 9.49 14.77 -14.62
CA LEU A 300 10.04 14.37 -15.92
C LEU A 300 10.57 12.93 -15.89
N MET A 301 11.23 12.52 -14.82
CA MET A 301 11.68 11.14 -14.64
C MET A 301 10.47 10.18 -14.58
N PHE A 302 9.44 10.50 -13.82
CA PHE A 302 8.21 9.70 -13.78
C PHE A 302 7.52 9.65 -15.14
N ALA A 303 7.47 10.77 -15.86
CA ALA A 303 6.90 10.83 -17.20
C ALA A 303 7.67 9.96 -18.21
N SER A 304 9.00 9.99 -18.17
CA SER A 304 9.83 9.16 -19.06
C SER A 304 9.68 7.68 -18.77
N LEU A 305 9.62 7.28 -17.50
CA LEU A 305 9.35 5.89 -17.10
C LEU A 305 7.96 5.43 -17.55
N GLN A 306 6.92 6.27 -17.37
CA GLN A 306 5.56 5.96 -17.85
C GLN A 306 5.52 5.78 -19.37
N TYR A 307 6.17 6.68 -20.10
CA TYR A 307 6.25 6.59 -21.57
C TYR A 307 6.96 5.31 -22.00
N HIS A 308 8.08 4.97 -21.38
CA HIS A 308 8.81 3.73 -21.66
C HIS A 308 7.97 2.48 -21.39
N ILE A 309 7.29 2.43 -20.26
CA ILE A 309 6.36 1.34 -19.90
C ILE A 309 5.22 1.24 -20.92
N CYS A 310 4.64 2.36 -21.31
CA CYS A 310 3.59 2.41 -22.33
C CYS A 310 4.09 1.85 -23.67
N LYS A 311 5.28 2.29 -24.13
CA LYS A 311 5.90 1.82 -25.36
C LYS A 311 6.15 0.30 -25.31
N LEU A 312 6.73 -0.21 -24.22
CA LEU A 312 6.98 -1.64 -24.06
C LEU A 312 5.67 -2.46 -24.03
N THR A 313 4.64 -1.95 -23.36
CA THR A 313 3.32 -2.62 -23.31
C THR A 313 2.66 -2.70 -24.68
N MET A 314 2.80 -1.67 -25.52
CA MET A 314 2.24 -1.66 -26.89
C MET A 314 3.08 -2.49 -27.87
N SER A 315 4.37 -2.63 -27.64
CA SER A 315 5.30 -3.36 -28.52
C SER A 315 5.28 -4.87 -28.26
N THR A 316 4.61 -5.32 -27.21
CA THR A 316 4.46 -6.76 -26.94
C THR A 316 3.37 -7.29 -27.86
N GLU A 317 3.71 -7.57 -29.12
CA GLU A 317 2.95 -8.54 -29.93
C GLU A 317 2.96 -9.87 -29.17
N PRO A 318 1.90 -10.69 -29.28
CA PRO A 318 1.89 -12.00 -28.66
C PRO A 318 3.14 -12.75 -29.15
N LEU A 319 4.08 -12.96 -28.24
CA LEU A 319 5.27 -13.77 -28.51
C LEU A 319 4.78 -15.17 -28.90
N ASP A 320 5.09 -15.55 -30.10
CA ASP A 320 4.87 -16.90 -30.61
C ASP A 320 5.81 -17.85 -29.87
N PHE A 321 5.31 -18.46 -28.77
CA PHE A 321 6.06 -19.34 -27.88
C PHE A 321 6.49 -20.66 -28.49
N SER A 322 6.33 -20.83 -29.82
CA SER A 322 6.69 -22.08 -30.50
C SER A 322 8.21 -22.30 -30.64
N ASN A 323 9.07 -21.35 -30.26
CA ASN A 323 10.53 -21.42 -30.47
C ASN A 323 11.41 -20.99 -29.29
N GLU A 324 10.90 -20.88 -28.06
CA GLU A 324 11.81 -20.74 -26.93
C GLU A 324 12.31 -22.14 -26.47
N PRO A 325 13.64 -22.31 -26.23
CA PRO A 325 14.13 -23.54 -25.65
C PRO A 325 13.52 -23.72 -24.25
N GLU A 326 12.95 -24.89 -23.99
CA GLU A 326 12.52 -25.30 -22.66
C GLU A 326 13.70 -25.11 -21.69
N ILE A 327 13.67 -24.06 -20.89
CA ILE A 327 14.61 -23.91 -19.78
C ILE A 327 14.15 -24.91 -18.74
N ASP A 328 14.92 -25.97 -18.59
CA ASP A 328 14.73 -26.99 -17.56
C ASP A 328 14.64 -26.31 -16.19
N GLU A 329 13.59 -26.58 -15.42
CA GLU A 329 13.38 -26.02 -14.07
C GLU A 329 14.57 -26.30 -13.15
N VAL A 330 15.29 -27.39 -13.40
CA VAL A 330 16.53 -27.76 -12.70
C VAL A 330 17.65 -26.82 -13.07
N GLU A 331 17.77 -26.40 -14.33
CA GLU A 331 18.77 -25.46 -14.82
C GLU A 331 18.49 -24.02 -14.32
N ALA A 332 17.22 -23.64 -14.22
CA ALA A 332 16.80 -22.37 -13.59
C ALA A 332 17.05 -22.36 -12.08
N ALA A 333 16.83 -23.48 -11.39
CA ALA A 333 17.12 -23.66 -9.97
C ALA A 333 18.62 -23.71 -9.70
N LEU A 334 19.40 -24.36 -10.57
CA LEU A 334 20.86 -24.40 -10.54
C LEU A 334 21.46 -23.01 -10.84
N SER A 335 20.95 -22.29 -11.82
CA SER A 335 21.36 -20.91 -12.12
C SER A 335 21.04 -19.95 -10.96
N ASN A 336 19.92 -20.13 -10.26
CA ASN A 336 19.60 -19.37 -9.05
C ASN A 336 20.51 -19.75 -7.88
N LEU A 337 20.87 -21.03 -7.76
CA LEU A 337 21.85 -21.50 -6.75
C LEU A 337 23.25 -20.99 -7.08
N GLU A 338 23.63 -20.99 -8.35
CA GLU A 338 24.90 -20.47 -8.87
C GLU A 338 25.01 -18.96 -8.65
N VAL A 339 23.95 -18.17 -8.97
CA VAL A 339 23.87 -16.73 -8.68
C VAL A 339 23.90 -16.47 -7.16
N THR A 340 23.31 -17.35 -6.35
CA THR A 340 23.36 -17.25 -4.88
C THR A 340 24.75 -17.63 -4.35
N LEU A 341 25.41 -18.62 -4.96
CA LEU A 341 26.76 -19.05 -4.61
C LEU A 341 27.83 -18.14 -5.22
N GLU A 342 27.67 -17.70 -6.46
CA GLU A 342 28.59 -16.75 -7.13
C GLU A 342 28.43 -15.32 -6.59
N GLY A 343 27.23 -14.89 -6.20
CA GLY A 343 27.02 -13.65 -5.44
C GLY A 343 27.72 -13.66 -4.08
N GLY A 344 28.10 -14.85 -3.59
CA GLY A 344 28.95 -15.04 -2.42
C GLY A 344 30.45 -15.20 -2.74
N HIS A 345 30.85 -15.40 -4.00
CA HIS A 345 32.22 -15.79 -4.34
C HIS A 345 32.95 -14.92 -5.36
N ALA A 346 32.29 -14.02 -6.09
CA ALA A 346 32.98 -13.33 -7.20
C ALA A 346 33.92 -12.17 -6.81
N ASP A 347 34.04 -11.83 -5.52
CA ASP A 347 35.03 -10.83 -5.05
C ASP A 347 35.56 -11.11 -3.63
N ARG A 348 35.80 -12.35 -3.28
CA ARG A 348 36.76 -12.64 -2.21
C ARG A 348 38.18 -12.57 -2.77
N ILE A 349 38.63 -11.42 -3.19
CA ILE A 349 39.96 -11.00 -2.84
C ILE A 349 39.99 -11.03 -1.33
N LEU A 350 40.93 -11.79 -0.79
CA LEU A 350 41.26 -11.83 0.64
C LEU A 350 41.48 -10.41 1.18
N GLU A 351 40.39 -9.67 1.41
CA GLU A 351 40.38 -8.51 2.28
C GLU A 351 40.40 -9.08 3.69
N ASP A 352 41.41 -8.69 4.43
CA ASP A 352 41.67 -9.03 5.81
C ASP A 352 40.33 -8.91 6.61
N ILE A 353 39.83 -10.02 7.16
CA ILE A 353 38.56 -10.10 7.88
C ILE A 353 38.52 -9.13 9.07
N THR A 354 39.66 -8.52 9.40
CA THR A 354 39.85 -7.56 10.49
C THR A 354 39.63 -6.11 10.05
N ASP A 355 39.54 -5.80 8.75
CA ASP A 355 39.34 -4.41 8.29
C ASP A 355 37.86 -4.07 8.22
N ILE A 356 37.40 -3.29 9.19
CA ILE A 356 36.01 -2.79 9.24
C ILE A 356 35.86 -1.72 8.16
N PRO A 357 34.97 -1.93 7.17
CA PRO A 357 34.76 -0.95 6.10
C PRO A 357 34.42 0.43 6.66
N GLN A 358 35.19 1.44 6.24
CA GLN A 358 34.95 2.84 6.63
C GLN A 358 35.01 3.77 5.42
N LEU A 359 34.24 4.88 5.48
CA LEU A 359 34.36 5.98 4.54
C LEU A 359 35.09 7.14 5.23
N ALA A 360 35.99 7.79 4.50
CA ALA A 360 36.68 8.98 5.01
C ALA A 360 36.87 9.97 3.87
N ASP A 361 36.18 11.10 3.94
CA ASP A 361 36.13 12.12 2.88
C ASP A 361 36.02 13.54 3.44
N SER A 362 36.43 14.52 2.62
CA SER A 362 36.07 15.93 2.86
C SER A 362 34.65 16.20 2.39
N LEU A 363 33.79 16.64 3.28
CA LEU A 363 32.39 16.95 3.00
C LEU A 363 32.02 18.30 3.61
N ARG A 364 30.98 18.93 3.06
CA ARG A 364 30.48 20.21 3.53
C ARG A 364 29.30 20.00 4.45
N LEU A 365 29.37 20.61 5.65
CA LEU A 365 28.34 20.52 6.69
C LEU A 365 27.58 21.85 6.82
N PHE A 366 26.26 21.75 6.91
CA PHE A 366 25.40 22.87 7.31
C PHE A 366 24.42 22.39 8.40
N ARG A 367 24.27 23.24 9.44
CA ARG A 367 23.25 23.07 10.47
C ARG A 367 22.37 24.31 10.52
N PRO A 368 21.06 24.16 10.35
CA PRO A 368 20.16 25.29 10.49
C PRO A 368 20.14 25.81 11.93
N LYS A 369 20.37 27.11 12.10
CA LYS A 369 20.13 27.82 13.36
C LYS A 369 19.04 28.85 13.07
N ARG A 370 18.22 29.20 14.08
CA ARG A 370 17.25 30.31 13.95
C ARG A 370 17.96 31.53 13.38
N LEU A 371 17.50 32.04 12.22
CA LEU A 371 17.98 33.26 11.56
C LEU A 371 19.35 33.20 10.84
N THR A 372 19.87 32.04 10.45
CA THR A 372 21.12 31.97 9.67
C THR A 372 20.90 31.64 8.20
N LEU A 373 21.61 32.37 7.31
CA LEU A 373 21.75 32.02 5.91
C LEU A 373 22.44 30.64 5.79
N ARG A 374 22.08 29.83 4.79
CA ARG A 374 22.71 28.54 4.52
C ARG A 374 24.20 28.72 4.19
N ALA A 375 25.07 28.58 5.16
CA ALA A 375 26.52 28.58 4.99
C ALA A 375 27.09 27.20 5.29
N TYR A 376 27.59 26.53 4.26
CA TYR A 376 28.28 25.24 4.38
C TYR A 376 29.74 25.48 4.79
N LYS A 377 30.26 24.59 5.65
CA LYS A 377 31.68 24.58 6.06
C LYS A 377 32.29 23.24 5.75
N ASP A 378 33.54 23.25 5.28
CA ASP A 378 34.28 22.04 4.96
C ASP A 378 34.83 21.39 6.24
N TYR A 379 34.69 20.06 6.33
CA TYR A 379 35.19 19.23 7.41
C TYR A 379 35.64 17.87 6.88
N TRP A 380 36.53 17.21 7.59
CA TRP A 380 36.91 15.85 7.33
C TRP A 380 35.93 14.90 8.07
N PHE A 381 35.24 14.08 7.33
CA PHE A 381 34.29 13.12 7.84
C PHE A 381 34.83 11.70 7.83
N VAL A 382 34.54 10.96 8.89
CA VAL A 382 34.83 9.52 9.00
C VAL A 382 33.54 8.81 9.36
N PHE A 383 33.15 7.83 8.55
CA PHE A 383 32.02 6.97 8.78
C PHE A 383 32.50 5.58 9.14
N LYS A 384 32.19 5.14 10.33
CA LYS A 384 32.55 3.79 10.81
C LYS A 384 31.33 3.17 11.51
N ASP A 385 31.06 1.90 11.22
CA ASP A 385 29.91 1.16 11.74
C ASP A 385 28.58 1.86 11.43
N THR A 386 27.94 2.44 12.44
CA THR A 386 26.68 3.20 12.32
C THR A 386 26.85 4.66 12.73
N THR A 387 28.09 5.16 12.77
CA THR A 387 28.43 6.45 13.35
C THR A 387 29.21 7.31 12.36
N ILE A 388 28.85 8.59 12.25
CA ILE A 388 29.60 9.62 11.54
C ILE A 388 30.30 10.49 12.57
N SER A 389 31.61 10.62 12.42
CA SER A 389 32.45 11.58 13.16
C SER A 389 32.99 12.64 12.21
N TYR A 390 33.12 13.90 12.60
CA TYR A 390 33.77 14.90 11.77
C TYR A 390 34.82 15.70 12.52
N TYR A 391 35.84 16.10 11.79
CA TYR A 391 37.07 16.73 12.27
C TYR A 391 37.36 18.01 11.48
N LYS A 392 38.19 18.87 12.01
CA LYS A 392 38.58 20.13 11.34
C LYS A 392 39.27 19.85 9.99
N ASN A 393 40.18 18.89 9.94
CA ASN A 393 40.90 18.42 8.77
C ASN A 393 41.36 16.97 8.95
N LYS A 394 41.97 16.41 7.91
CA LYS A 394 42.43 15.00 7.90
C LYS A 394 43.51 14.73 8.96
N GLU A 395 44.42 15.69 9.21
CA GLU A 395 45.57 15.50 10.10
C GLU A 395 45.16 15.28 11.56
N VAL A 396 44.02 15.82 11.98
CA VAL A 396 43.50 15.65 13.34
C VAL A 396 42.46 14.54 13.47
N SER A 397 42.24 13.75 12.42
CA SER A 397 41.21 12.69 12.42
C SER A 397 41.53 11.48 13.29
N SER A 398 42.78 11.36 13.78
CA SER A 398 43.18 10.35 14.76
C SER A 398 42.91 10.77 16.22
N GLY A 399 42.51 12.02 16.45
CA GLY A 399 42.18 12.57 17.76
C GLY A 399 40.68 12.58 18.04
N GLU A 400 40.30 13.44 18.99
CA GLU A 400 38.89 13.64 19.36
C GLU A 400 38.10 14.34 18.23
N PRO A 401 36.92 13.81 17.80
CA PRO A 401 36.08 14.46 16.81
C PRO A 401 35.46 15.75 17.37
N ILE A 402 35.18 16.71 16.49
CA ILE A 402 34.42 17.90 16.85
C ILE A 402 33.03 17.49 17.33
N GLU A 403 32.44 16.48 16.68
CA GLU A 403 31.18 15.90 17.07
C GLU A 403 30.98 14.55 16.38
N GLN A 404 30.07 13.76 16.95
CA GLN A 404 29.74 12.42 16.48
C GLN A 404 28.22 12.25 16.39
N PHE A 405 27.75 11.64 15.28
CA PHE A 405 26.34 11.34 15.03
C PHE A 405 26.12 9.84 15.02
N HIS A 406 25.28 9.36 15.91
CA HIS A 406 24.77 8.00 15.87
C HIS A 406 23.55 7.95 14.93
N LEU A 407 23.64 7.18 13.84
CA LEU A 407 22.62 7.20 12.79
C LEU A 407 21.50 6.19 12.99
N ARG A 408 21.62 5.27 13.94
CA ARG A 408 20.57 4.30 14.20
C ARG A 408 19.25 5.00 14.50
N GLY A 409 18.22 4.70 13.68
CA GLY A 409 16.91 5.33 13.80
C GLY A 409 16.81 6.74 13.21
N CYS A 410 17.86 7.30 12.57
CA CYS A 410 17.76 8.56 11.85
C CYS A 410 16.99 8.41 10.53
N GLU A 411 16.53 9.54 9.99
CA GLU A 411 16.02 9.60 8.62
C GLU A 411 17.09 10.14 7.69
N VAL A 412 17.17 9.51 6.51
CA VAL A 412 18.09 9.91 5.45
C VAL A 412 17.27 10.42 4.28
N VAL A 413 17.22 11.73 4.14
CA VAL A 413 16.43 12.41 3.11
C VAL A 413 17.37 12.92 2.02
N PRO A 414 17.10 12.64 0.73
CA PRO A 414 17.89 13.22 -0.37
C PRO A 414 17.66 14.73 -0.47
N ASP A 415 18.75 15.50 -0.65
CA ASP A 415 18.74 16.94 -0.99
C ASP A 415 19.58 17.11 -2.26
N VAL A 416 19.08 16.55 -3.38
CA VAL A 416 19.80 16.42 -4.65
C VAL A 416 19.12 17.24 -5.74
N ASN A 417 19.95 18.02 -6.45
CA ASN A 417 19.60 18.62 -7.73
C ASN A 417 20.70 18.26 -8.72
N VAL A 418 20.42 17.34 -9.64
CA VAL A 418 21.41 16.80 -10.59
C VAL A 418 21.82 17.86 -11.61
N THR A 419 20.87 18.67 -12.07
CA THR A 419 21.10 19.77 -13.03
C THR A 419 22.08 20.80 -12.48
N ASP A 420 21.93 21.18 -11.21
CA ASP A 420 22.81 22.12 -10.52
C ASP A 420 24.07 21.44 -9.90
N ARG A 421 24.28 20.15 -10.13
CA ARG A 421 25.33 19.32 -9.52
C ARG A 421 25.39 19.46 -8.00
N LYS A 422 24.23 19.49 -7.35
CA LYS A 422 24.10 19.56 -5.89
C LYS A 422 23.77 18.18 -5.35
N PHE A 423 24.69 17.57 -4.61
CA PHE A 423 24.56 16.23 -4.04
C PHE A 423 24.52 16.33 -2.52
N GLY A 424 23.35 16.56 -1.97
CA GLY A 424 23.14 16.71 -0.53
C GLY A 424 22.43 15.53 0.12
N ILE A 425 22.76 15.27 1.38
CA ILE A 425 22.09 14.33 2.25
C ILE A 425 21.59 15.15 3.45
N LYS A 426 20.29 15.14 3.68
CA LYS A 426 19.68 15.66 4.89
C LYS A 426 19.50 14.53 5.87
N LEU A 427 20.10 14.63 7.04
CA LEU A 427 19.93 13.70 8.15
C LEU A 427 18.99 14.32 9.18
N LEU A 428 17.97 13.58 9.57
CA LEU A 428 17.09 13.93 10.67
C LEU A 428 17.45 13.03 11.84
N LEU A 429 18.17 13.58 12.81
CA LEU A 429 18.66 12.84 13.97
C LEU A 429 17.64 12.92 15.11
N PRO A 430 17.18 11.79 15.68
CA PRO A 430 16.24 11.81 16.77
C PRO A 430 16.89 12.39 18.03
N VAL A 431 16.17 13.30 18.68
CA VAL A 431 16.51 13.90 19.97
C VAL A 431 15.27 13.91 20.86
N ALA A 432 15.41 14.12 22.14
CA ALA A 432 14.30 14.07 23.10
C ALA A 432 13.13 14.99 22.70
N ASP A 433 13.41 16.15 22.15
CA ASP A 433 12.42 17.17 21.80
C ASP A 433 11.99 17.15 20.33
N GLY A 434 12.39 16.13 19.55
CA GLY A 434 12.05 16.05 18.14
C GLY A 434 13.18 15.53 17.25
N MET A 435 13.50 16.25 16.18
CA MET A 435 14.52 15.87 15.21
C MET A 435 15.48 17.02 14.93
N ASN A 436 16.77 16.76 15.09
CA ASN A 436 17.81 17.71 14.66
C ASN A 436 18.14 17.52 13.18
N GLU A 437 18.16 18.61 12.44
CA GLU A 437 18.51 18.61 11.03
C GLU A 437 20.01 18.83 10.82
N VAL A 438 20.62 17.98 10.02
CA VAL A 438 22.02 18.07 9.59
C VAL A 438 22.06 17.91 8.09
N TYR A 439 22.70 18.83 7.39
CA TYR A 439 22.85 18.79 5.94
C TYR A 439 24.32 18.53 5.61
N ILE A 440 24.56 17.45 4.88
CA ILE A 440 25.89 17.06 4.38
C ILE A 440 25.85 17.21 2.86
N ARG A 441 26.85 17.87 2.27
CA ARG A 441 26.97 18.02 0.83
C ARG A 441 28.22 17.33 0.32
N CYS A 442 28.04 16.44 -0.63
CA CYS A 442 29.07 15.74 -1.37
C CYS A 442 29.47 16.50 -2.63
N ASP A 443 30.68 16.26 -3.14
CA ASP A 443 31.21 16.97 -4.30
C ASP A 443 30.80 16.32 -5.64
N ASN A 444 30.52 15.02 -5.64
CA ASN A 444 30.14 14.27 -6.84
C ASN A 444 29.15 13.14 -6.55
N GLU A 445 28.59 12.60 -7.63
CA GLU A 445 27.57 11.54 -7.58
C GLU A 445 28.05 10.25 -6.89
N ASN A 446 29.31 9.87 -7.14
CA ASN A 446 29.87 8.63 -6.58
C ASN A 446 30.04 8.74 -5.05
N GLN A 447 30.60 9.86 -4.61
CA GLN A 447 30.71 10.17 -3.17
C GLN A 447 29.34 10.19 -2.50
N TYR A 448 28.39 10.88 -3.12
CA TYR A 448 26.99 10.93 -2.62
C TYR A 448 26.38 9.53 -2.52
N ALA A 449 26.53 8.70 -3.55
CA ALA A 449 25.94 7.36 -3.55
C ALA A 449 26.51 6.48 -2.42
N LYS A 450 27.82 6.52 -2.21
CA LYS A 450 28.51 5.78 -1.13
C LYS A 450 28.04 6.25 0.25
N TRP A 451 28.05 7.55 0.50
CA TRP A 451 27.69 8.14 1.79
C TRP A 451 26.19 7.94 2.09
N LYS A 452 25.33 8.15 1.10
CA LYS A 452 23.90 7.92 1.27
C LYS A 452 23.58 6.45 1.57
N ALA A 453 24.18 5.52 0.84
CA ALA A 453 23.99 4.09 1.09
C ALA A 453 24.43 3.69 2.50
N ALA A 454 25.59 4.19 2.96
CA ALA A 454 26.06 3.97 4.31
C ALA A 454 25.08 4.53 5.36
N CYS A 455 24.59 5.76 5.16
CA CYS A 455 23.60 6.38 6.03
C CYS A 455 22.28 5.58 6.09
N ILE A 456 21.76 5.10 4.96
CA ILE A 456 20.54 4.28 4.89
C ILE A 456 20.70 2.96 5.66
N LEU A 457 21.85 2.29 5.52
CA LEU A 457 22.12 1.07 6.28
C LEU A 457 22.26 1.34 7.77
N ALA A 458 23.01 2.36 8.13
CA ALA A 458 23.22 2.74 9.53
C ALA A 458 21.93 3.17 10.23
N SER A 459 21.01 3.82 9.52
CA SER A 459 19.69 4.16 10.07
C SER A 459 18.89 2.92 10.48
N LYS A 460 19.13 1.79 9.81
CA LYS A 460 18.54 0.47 10.10
C LYS A 460 19.39 -0.37 11.06
N GLY A 461 20.46 0.18 11.62
CA GLY A 461 21.39 -0.52 12.52
C GLY A 461 22.33 -1.51 11.81
N LYS A 462 22.49 -1.42 10.49
CA LYS A 462 23.39 -2.26 9.67
C LYS A 462 24.64 -1.48 9.31
N THR A 463 25.76 -2.21 9.12
CA THR A 463 27.05 -1.61 8.74
C THR A 463 27.31 -1.79 7.24
N MET A 464 28.35 -1.14 6.70
CA MET A 464 28.79 -1.29 5.31
C MET A 464 29.36 -2.68 4.98
N ALA A 465 29.64 -3.51 5.98
CA ALA A 465 30.05 -4.92 5.80
C ALA A 465 28.91 -5.79 5.22
N TYR A 466 27.65 -5.34 5.29
CA TYR A 466 26.54 -6.07 4.69
C TYR A 466 26.63 -6.07 3.15
N SER A 467 26.40 -7.24 2.55
CA SER A 467 26.38 -7.42 1.08
C SER A 467 25.45 -6.46 0.34
N SER A 468 24.37 -5.99 1.02
CA SER A 468 23.43 -5.01 0.49
C SER A 468 24.03 -3.61 0.28
N TYR A 469 25.19 -3.26 0.86
CA TYR A 469 25.81 -1.95 0.69
C TYR A 469 26.16 -1.65 -0.77
N ARG A 470 26.85 -2.58 -1.44
CA ARG A 470 27.25 -2.43 -2.86
C ARG A 470 26.01 -2.34 -3.77
N ALA A 471 24.97 -3.12 -3.48
CA ALA A 471 23.70 -3.06 -4.21
C ALA A 471 23.01 -1.70 -4.03
N GLU A 472 22.97 -1.18 -2.81
CA GLU A 472 22.37 0.14 -2.50
C GLU A 472 23.14 1.27 -3.19
N VAL A 473 24.48 1.24 -3.22
CA VAL A 473 25.30 2.22 -3.96
C VAL A 473 24.95 2.18 -5.45
N LYS A 474 24.88 1.00 -6.07
CA LYS A 474 24.49 0.85 -7.48
C LYS A 474 23.09 1.36 -7.76
N ASN A 475 22.15 1.10 -6.86
CA ASN A 475 20.78 1.59 -6.98
C ASN A 475 20.71 3.11 -6.95
N ILE A 476 21.43 3.76 -6.02
CA ILE A 476 21.47 5.22 -5.92
C ILE A 476 22.12 5.82 -7.16
N GLN A 477 23.23 5.26 -7.66
CA GLN A 477 23.88 5.72 -8.88
C GLN A 477 22.96 5.58 -10.10
N SER A 478 22.27 4.46 -10.23
CA SER A 478 21.29 4.24 -11.29
C SER A 478 20.16 5.27 -11.23
N PHE A 479 19.68 5.58 -10.03
CA PHE A 479 18.65 6.58 -9.81
C PHE A 479 19.12 8.00 -10.19
N LEU A 480 20.34 8.37 -9.85
CA LEU A 480 20.92 9.67 -10.26
C LEU A 480 21.05 9.76 -11.80
N LYS A 481 21.47 8.67 -12.45
CA LYS A 481 21.53 8.61 -13.93
C LYS A 481 20.16 8.81 -14.57
N MET A 482 19.09 8.28 -13.98
CA MET A 482 17.73 8.51 -14.48
C MET A 482 17.30 9.98 -14.38
N LYS A 483 17.78 10.70 -13.36
CA LYS A 483 17.52 12.15 -13.19
C LYS A 483 18.42 13.01 -14.08
N SER A 484 19.49 12.47 -14.64
CA SER A 484 20.39 13.20 -15.52
C SER A 484 19.74 13.40 -16.89
N MET A 485 19.81 14.64 -17.41
CA MET A 485 19.33 14.97 -18.74
C MET A 485 20.37 14.76 -19.84
N ALA A 486 21.61 14.42 -19.48
CA ALA A 486 22.68 14.17 -20.44
C ALA A 486 22.70 12.69 -20.87
N PRO A 487 22.83 12.39 -22.17
CA PRO A 487 23.03 11.02 -22.61
C PRO A 487 24.36 10.47 -22.07
N PRO A 488 24.45 9.17 -21.76
CA PRO A 488 25.68 8.57 -21.29
C PRO A 488 26.80 8.71 -22.35
N PRO A 489 28.04 9.04 -21.96
CA PRO A 489 29.12 9.24 -22.89
C PRO A 489 29.42 7.95 -23.69
N GLY A 490 29.45 8.05 -25.01
CA GLY A 490 29.80 6.96 -25.92
C GLY A 490 28.64 6.13 -26.47
N GLN A 491 27.39 6.51 -26.27
CA GLN A 491 26.25 5.86 -26.89
C GLN A 491 25.62 6.78 -27.95
N ALA A 492 25.55 6.28 -29.20
CA ALA A 492 24.71 6.88 -30.21
C ALA A 492 23.24 6.82 -29.68
N ALA A 493 22.52 7.92 -29.83
CA ALA A 493 21.10 7.92 -29.53
C ALA A 493 20.43 6.77 -30.30
N PRO A 494 19.65 5.89 -29.65
CA PRO A 494 18.84 4.94 -30.40
C PRO A 494 17.95 5.75 -31.33
N GLU A 495 17.85 5.33 -32.59
CA GLU A 495 16.88 5.91 -33.53
C GLU A 495 15.48 5.71 -32.91
N LEU A 496 14.99 6.77 -32.24
CA LEU A 496 13.65 6.76 -31.69
C LEU A 496 12.70 6.94 -32.87
N GLU A 497 12.09 5.83 -33.29
CA GLU A 497 10.86 5.89 -34.06
C GLU A 497 9.87 6.77 -33.29
N THR A 498 9.60 7.93 -33.83
CA THR A 498 8.70 8.92 -33.26
C THR A 498 7.25 8.42 -33.39
N MET A 499 6.82 7.60 -32.43
CA MET A 499 5.39 7.54 -32.14
C MET A 499 4.93 8.95 -31.79
N GLU A 500 3.78 9.38 -32.32
CA GLU A 500 3.15 10.64 -31.92
C GLU A 500 2.85 10.63 -30.42
N MET A 501 3.81 11.11 -29.64
CA MET A 501 3.71 11.15 -28.19
C MET A 501 2.96 12.40 -27.75
N ASN A 502 1.80 12.24 -27.13
CA ASN A 502 1.19 13.31 -26.38
C ASN A 502 1.81 13.39 -24.98
N ALA A 503 2.85 14.21 -24.83
CA ALA A 503 3.61 14.36 -23.59
C ALA A 503 2.75 14.77 -22.37
N GLU A 504 1.64 15.44 -22.60
CA GLU A 504 0.74 15.92 -21.54
C GLU A 504 -0.03 14.80 -20.85
N CYS A 505 -0.12 13.60 -21.45
CA CYS A 505 -0.74 12.43 -20.84
C CYS A 505 0.12 11.81 -19.72
N PHE A 506 1.41 12.15 -19.65
CA PHE A 506 2.39 11.54 -18.75
C PHE A 506 2.79 12.43 -17.58
N VAL A 507 2.24 13.63 -17.50
CA VAL A 507 2.53 14.61 -16.43
C VAL A 507 1.24 15.09 -15.78
N SER A 508 1.35 15.61 -14.57
CA SER A 508 0.19 16.19 -13.89
C SER A 508 -0.36 17.41 -14.63
N PRO A 509 -1.68 17.69 -14.53
CA PRO A 509 -2.30 18.86 -15.17
C PRO A 509 -1.70 20.20 -14.72
N ARG A 510 -1.20 20.30 -13.49
CA ARG A 510 -0.51 21.51 -13.00
C ARG A 510 0.83 21.70 -13.72
N TYR A 511 1.55 20.59 -13.92
CA TYR A 511 2.84 20.62 -14.57
C TYR A 511 2.71 20.92 -16.07
N SER A 512 1.72 20.31 -16.77
CA SER A 512 1.49 20.58 -18.20
C SER A 512 1.16 22.04 -18.49
N LYS A 513 0.50 22.75 -17.55
CA LYS A 513 0.23 24.20 -17.68
C LYS A 513 1.46 25.09 -17.58
N LYS A 514 2.56 24.61 -16.95
CA LYS A 514 3.80 25.40 -16.79
C LYS A 514 4.69 25.36 -18.04
N HIS A 515 4.59 24.33 -18.86
CA HIS A 515 5.51 24.04 -19.96
C HIS A 515 4.79 23.88 -21.28
N LYS A 516 5.44 24.29 -22.37
CA LYS A 516 4.92 24.05 -23.73
C LYS A 516 5.05 22.57 -24.09
N THR A 517 4.04 21.98 -24.75
CA THR A 517 4.00 20.55 -25.13
C THR A 517 5.26 20.10 -25.86
N LYS A 518 5.78 20.88 -26.83
CA LYS A 518 7.02 20.55 -27.56
C LYS A 518 8.23 20.47 -26.63
N GLN A 519 8.32 21.35 -25.64
CA GLN A 519 9.42 21.37 -24.66
C GLN A 519 9.32 20.16 -23.73
N LEU A 520 8.11 19.80 -23.29
CA LEU A 520 7.88 18.59 -22.48
C LEU A 520 8.30 17.33 -23.26
N THR A 521 7.88 17.23 -24.52
CA THR A 521 8.25 16.10 -25.38
C THR A 521 9.77 15.94 -25.49
N CYS A 522 10.51 17.01 -25.82
CA CYS A 522 11.96 16.95 -25.90
C CYS A 522 12.59 16.49 -24.57
N ARG A 523 12.17 17.08 -23.45
CA ARG A 523 12.74 16.76 -22.13
C ARG A 523 12.41 15.32 -21.69
N ILE A 524 11.23 14.80 -21.98
CA ILE A 524 10.86 13.40 -21.70
C ILE A 524 11.70 12.46 -22.56
N LEU A 525 11.89 12.76 -23.84
CA LEU A 525 12.71 11.95 -24.74
C LEU A 525 14.19 11.97 -24.36
N GLU A 526 14.73 13.11 -23.93
CA GLU A 526 16.08 13.20 -23.36
C GLU A 526 16.24 12.31 -22.12
N ALA A 527 15.30 12.34 -21.19
CA ALA A 527 15.32 11.49 -20.00
C ALA A 527 15.15 9.99 -20.34
N LEU A 528 14.45 9.66 -21.43
CA LEU A 528 14.23 8.30 -21.90
C LEU A 528 15.55 7.61 -22.27
N HIS A 529 16.55 8.32 -22.79
CA HIS A 529 17.85 7.74 -23.15
C HIS A 529 18.50 7.00 -21.98
N ASN A 530 18.27 7.45 -20.76
CA ASN A 530 18.87 6.86 -19.56
C ASN A 530 18.18 5.56 -19.10
N ILE A 531 16.96 5.29 -19.60
CA ILE A 531 16.13 4.17 -19.15
C ILE A 531 15.71 3.23 -20.29
N ALA A 532 16.09 3.53 -21.54
CA ALA A 532 15.65 2.80 -22.74
C ALA A 532 15.97 1.29 -22.74
N ARG A 533 16.92 0.85 -21.90
CA ARG A 533 17.34 -0.56 -21.78
C ARG A 533 16.61 -1.33 -20.68
N LEU A 534 15.74 -0.68 -19.92
CA LEU A 534 15.01 -1.36 -18.87
C LEU A 534 13.94 -2.28 -19.47
N SER A 535 13.81 -3.47 -18.94
CA SER A 535 12.66 -4.34 -19.23
C SER A 535 11.38 -3.71 -18.67
N LEU A 536 10.21 -4.19 -19.10
CA LEU A 536 8.93 -3.72 -18.61
C LEU A 536 8.82 -3.80 -17.08
N MET A 537 9.22 -4.93 -16.51
CA MET A 537 9.17 -5.13 -15.07
C MET A 537 10.20 -4.27 -14.32
N ASP A 538 11.40 -4.12 -14.87
CA ASP A 538 12.43 -3.26 -14.28
C ASP A 538 11.98 -1.79 -14.30
N ALA A 539 11.37 -1.33 -15.37
CA ALA A 539 10.84 0.02 -15.47
C ALA A 539 9.74 0.28 -14.43
N LYS A 540 8.79 -0.66 -14.25
CA LYS A 540 7.77 -0.58 -13.18
C LYS A 540 8.41 -0.57 -11.79
N MET A 541 9.39 -1.44 -11.54
CA MET A 541 10.12 -1.48 -10.28
C MET A 541 10.88 -0.18 -10.01
N ARG A 542 11.52 0.41 -11.03
CA ARG A 542 12.20 1.71 -10.90
C ARG A 542 11.22 2.83 -10.60
N PHE A 543 10.05 2.82 -11.21
CA PHE A 543 8.99 3.78 -10.89
C PHE A 543 8.56 3.69 -9.42
N ILE A 544 8.30 2.47 -8.93
CA ILE A 544 7.94 2.23 -7.53
C ILE A 544 9.07 2.69 -6.58
N GLN A 545 10.34 2.36 -6.88
CA GLN A 545 11.48 2.80 -6.08
C GLN A 545 11.62 4.33 -6.04
N ALA A 546 11.41 4.99 -7.19
CA ALA A 546 11.41 6.44 -7.28
C ALA A 546 10.28 7.05 -6.44
N TRP A 547 9.07 6.48 -6.51
CA TRP A 547 7.94 6.89 -5.68
C TRP A 547 8.23 6.72 -4.18
N GLN A 548 8.83 5.58 -3.77
CA GLN A 548 9.25 5.33 -2.39
C GLN A 548 10.31 6.32 -1.88
N SER A 549 11.04 6.97 -2.78
CA SER A 549 12.08 7.95 -2.41
C SER A 549 11.54 9.36 -2.16
N LEU A 550 10.28 9.62 -2.46
CA LEU A 550 9.66 10.93 -2.23
C LEU A 550 9.51 11.23 -0.73
N PRO A 551 9.68 12.48 -0.30
CA PRO A 551 9.66 12.84 1.13
C PRO A 551 8.34 12.51 1.84
N GLU A 552 7.21 12.65 1.14
CA GLU A 552 5.87 12.38 1.69
C GLU A 552 5.41 10.93 1.49
N PHE A 553 6.26 10.08 0.92
CA PHE A 553 5.88 8.69 0.66
C PHE A 553 5.40 7.98 1.93
N GLY A 554 4.21 7.38 1.83
CA GLY A 554 3.62 6.55 2.89
C GLY A 554 3.12 7.30 4.11
N ILE A 555 3.15 8.64 4.13
CA ILE A 555 2.59 9.40 5.25
C ILE A 555 1.07 9.50 5.08
N LYS A 556 0.33 9.02 6.08
CA LYS A 556 -1.13 9.13 6.17
C LYS A 556 -1.50 10.16 7.22
N TYR A 557 -2.31 11.12 6.85
CA TYR A 557 -2.69 12.27 7.70
C TYR A 557 -4.03 12.03 8.36
N TYR A 558 -4.15 12.45 9.64
CA TYR A 558 -5.39 12.44 10.43
C TYR A 558 -5.51 13.74 11.21
N ILE A 559 -6.73 14.26 11.34
CA ILE A 559 -7.00 15.42 12.19
C ILE A 559 -7.20 14.91 13.61
N VAL A 560 -6.34 15.38 14.52
CA VAL A 560 -6.36 14.97 15.92
C VAL A 560 -6.26 16.17 16.85
N ARG A 561 -6.70 16.00 18.09
CA ARG A 561 -6.51 16.99 19.15
C ARG A 561 -5.66 16.38 20.25
N PHE A 562 -4.43 16.86 20.39
CA PHE A 562 -3.53 16.44 21.46
C PHE A 562 -4.03 16.92 22.82
N ARG A 563 -3.82 16.09 23.86
CA ARG A 563 -4.17 16.45 25.24
C ARG A 563 -3.47 17.73 25.64
N GLY A 564 -4.25 18.70 26.16
CA GLY A 564 -3.73 20.02 26.51
C GLY A 564 -3.67 21.04 25.36
N SER A 565 -3.89 20.60 24.10
CA SER A 565 -4.03 21.54 22.96
C SER A 565 -5.48 22.02 22.83
N LYS A 566 -5.62 23.33 22.53
CA LYS A 566 -6.93 23.94 22.22
C LYS A 566 -7.24 23.91 20.72
N LYS A 567 -6.29 23.50 19.89
CA LYS A 567 -6.39 23.49 18.42
C LYS A 567 -6.35 22.06 17.90
N ASP A 568 -7.01 21.84 16.78
CA ASP A 568 -6.82 20.64 15.99
C ASP A 568 -5.50 20.72 15.25
N GLU A 569 -4.82 19.60 15.13
CA GLU A 569 -3.51 19.43 14.51
C GLU A 569 -3.55 18.20 13.61
N LEU A 570 -2.53 18.01 12.79
CA LEU A 570 -2.41 16.82 11.98
C LEU A 570 -1.46 15.81 12.62
N LEU A 571 -1.89 14.57 12.65
CA LEU A 571 -1.04 13.42 12.92
C LEU A 571 -0.70 12.73 11.60
N GLY A 572 0.57 12.73 11.22
CA GLY A 572 1.09 11.93 10.12
C GLY A 572 1.56 10.57 10.64
N ILE A 573 1.10 9.48 10.02
CA ILE A 573 1.52 8.11 10.34
C ILE A 573 2.29 7.55 9.16
N SER A 574 3.50 7.06 9.40
CA SER A 574 4.34 6.39 8.41
C SER A 574 4.78 5.03 8.94
N TYR A 575 5.43 4.23 8.11
CA TYR A 575 5.84 2.85 8.45
C TYR A 575 6.74 2.73 9.70
N ASN A 576 7.40 3.79 10.11
CA ASN A 576 8.37 3.77 11.22
C ASN A 576 8.20 4.92 12.22
N ARG A 577 7.23 5.83 12.03
CA ARG A 577 7.11 7.04 12.85
C ARG A 577 5.73 7.65 12.86
N LEU A 578 5.50 8.46 13.90
CA LEU A 578 4.39 9.40 14.03
C LEU A 578 4.93 10.83 13.94
N ILE A 579 4.22 11.71 13.26
CA ILE A 579 4.61 13.11 13.05
C ILE A 579 3.47 14.01 13.48
N ARG A 580 3.73 14.89 14.44
CA ARG A 580 2.83 15.99 14.79
C ARG A 580 3.08 17.14 13.85
N ILE A 581 2.05 17.64 13.20
CA ILE A 581 2.15 18.66 12.15
C ILE A 581 1.17 19.78 12.49
N ASP A 582 1.65 21.03 12.43
CA ASP A 582 0.80 22.20 12.53
C ASP A 582 -0.09 22.33 11.29
N ILE A 583 -1.42 22.32 11.49
CA ILE A 583 -2.38 22.32 10.39
C ILE A 583 -2.36 23.61 9.56
N SER A 584 -1.93 24.73 10.17
CA SER A 584 -1.92 26.03 9.52
C SER A 584 -0.68 26.24 8.64
N THR A 585 0.45 25.68 9.04
CA THR A 585 1.73 25.86 8.33
C THR A 585 2.14 24.62 7.53
N GLY A 586 1.55 23.44 7.82
CA GLY A 586 1.99 22.16 7.27
C GLY A 586 3.37 21.72 7.78
N SER A 587 3.93 22.41 8.78
CA SER A 587 5.27 22.15 9.28
C SER A 587 5.26 21.07 10.36
N PRO A 588 6.20 20.10 10.34
CA PRO A 588 6.36 19.14 11.42
C PRO A 588 6.79 19.83 12.71
N VAL A 589 6.06 19.56 13.78
CA VAL A 589 6.33 20.08 15.15
C VAL A 589 7.21 19.10 15.92
N THR A 590 6.82 17.81 15.92
CA THR A 590 7.51 16.74 16.64
C THR A 590 7.37 15.44 15.89
N THR A 591 8.39 14.59 15.97
CA THR A 591 8.37 13.25 15.37
C THR A 591 8.72 12.21 16.44
N TRP A 592 7.93 11.15 16.52
CA TRP A 592 8.16 10.00 17.40
C TRP A 592 8.35 8.74 16.57
N ARG A 593 9.30 7.89 16.97
CA ARG A 593 9.60 6.66 16.24
C ARG A 593 8.98 5.44 16.90
N PHE A 594 8.49 4.51 16.09
CA PHE A 594 7.97 3.24 16.61
C PHE A 594 9.05 2.42 17.33
N ALA A 595 10.32 2.53 16.93
CA ALA A 595 11.44 1.87 17.63
C ALA A 595 11.59 2.28 19.10
N ASN A 596 11.11 3.49 19.47
CA ASN A 596 11.16 4.02 20.83
C ASN A 596 9.82 3.88 21.56
N MET A 597 8.80 3.30 20.91
CA MET A 597 7.48 3.12 21.47
C MET A 597 7.49 1.89 22.39
N LYS A 598 7.03 2.07 23.63
CA LYS A 598 6.88 1.00 24.61
C LYS A 598 5.53 0.33 24.52
N GLN A 599 4.49 1.15 24.44
CA GLN A 599 3.11 0.67 24.36
C GLN A 599 2.20 1.77 23.80
N TRP A 600 1.08 1.34 23.29
CA TRP A 600 -0.03 2.22 22.98
C TRP A 600 -1.33 1.62 23.48
N ASN A 601 -2.23 2.46 23.97
CA ASN A 601 -3.52 2.09 24.50
C ASN A 601 -4.61 2.95 23.90
N VAL A 602 -5.78 2.37 23.71
CA VAL A 602 -6.96 3.07 23.21
C VAL A 602 -8.04 3.02 24.27
N ASN A 603 -8.55 4.18 24.65
CA ASN A 603 -9.75 4.28 25.44
C ASN A 603 -10.93 4.48 24.46
N TRP A 604 -11.67 3.40 24.25
CA TRP A 604 -12.77 3.37 23.29
C TRP A 604 -13.96 4.24 23.68
N GLU A 605 -14.21 4.44 24.97
CA GLU A 605 -15.34 5.24 25.46
C GLU A 605 -15.17 6.71 25.14
N ILE A 606 -13.96 7.24 25.34
CA ILE A 606 -13.64 8.66 25.11
C ILE A 606 -12.90 8.90 23.80
N GLN A 607 -12.76 7.88 22.96
CA GLN A 607 -12.09 7.94 21.65
C GLN A 607 -10.68 8.56 21.73
N GLN A 608 -9.88 8.12 22.71
CA GLN A 608 -8.55 8.65 22.96
C GLN A 608 -7.49 7.57 22.81
N VAL A 609 -6.43 7.90 22.06
CA VAL A 609 -5.21 7.08 21.92
C VAL A 609 -4.14 7.67 22.82
N THR A 610 -3.48 6.82 23.63
CA THR A 610 -2.32 7.17 24.45
C THR A 610 -1.14 6.32 24.04
N ILE A 611 0.01 6.93 23.83
CA ILE A 611 1.23 6.25 23.40
C ILE A 611 2.38 6.66 24.31
N ASP A 612 3.05 5.66 24.88
CA ASP A 612 4.21 5.84 25.73
C ASP A 612 5.49 5.47 24.98
N PHE A 613 6.46 6.34 25.05
CA PHE A 613 7.79 6.18 24.44
C PHE A 613 8.88 6.06 25.50
N ASP A 614 10.07 5.73 25.05
CA ASP A 614 11.26 5.76 25.89
C ASP A 614 11.48 7.15 26.52
N GLN A 615 12.30 7.19 27.57
CA GLN A 615 12.64 8.42 28.31
C GLN A 615 11.45 9.13 28.99
N GLY A 616 10.33 8.41 29.23
CA GLY A 616 9.17 8.94 29.92
C GLY A 616 8.30 9.91 29.09
N VAL A 617 8.48 9.94 27.79
CA VAL A 617 7.60 10.72 26.89
C VAL A 617 6.29 9.97 26.71
N SER A 618 5.17 10.63 27.00
CA SER A 618 3.81 10.11 26.76
C SER A 618 2.99 11.14 25.98
N ILE A 619 2.30 10.67 24.97
CA ILE A 619 1.37 11.50 24.19
C ILE A 619 -0.03 10.92 24.27
N ALA A 620 -1.03 11.80 24.31
CA ALA A 620 -2.42 11.40 24.21
C ALA A 620 -3.16 12.35 23.27
N PHE A 621 -4.02 11.80 22.44
CA PHE A 621 -4.84 12.57 21.50
C PHE A 621 -6.18 11.90 21.24
N SER A 622 -7.17 12.69 20.86
CA SER A 622 -8.45 12.23 20.34
C SER A 622 -8.52 12.50 18.84
N CYS A 623 -9.15 11.61 18.08
CA CYS A 623 -9.36 11.79 16.65
C CYS A 623 -10.56 12.72 16.42
N ALA A 624 -10.38 13.71 15.52
CA ALA A 624 -11.42 14.68 15.19
C ALA A 624 -12.08 14.38 13.83
N SER A 625 -11.38 13.70 12.92
CA SER A 625 -11.87 13.41 11.56
C SER A 625 -12.36 11.98 11.35
N CYS A 626 -12.04 11.05 12.26
CA CYS A 626 -12.38 9.63 12.15
C CYS A 626 -12.51 8.99 13.52
N ASP A 627 -12.99 7.74 13.55
CA ASP A 627 -12.88 6.89 14.72
C ASP A 627 -11.38 6.64 15.04
N CYS A 628 -11.03 6.65 16.34
CA CYS A 628 -9.66 6.37 16.77
C CYS A 628 -9.21 4.95 16.36
N LYS A 629 -10.15 4.05 16.06
CA LYS A 629 -9.91 2.72 15.54
C LYS A 629 -9.09 2.74 14.25
N VAL A 630 -9.36 3.68 13.34
CA VAL A 630 -8.61 3.81 12.07
C VAL A 630 -7.14 4.12 12.34
N VAL A 631 -6.86 5.03 13.25
CA VAL A 631 -5.49 5.39 13.66
C VAL A 631 -4.80 4.23 14.38
N HIS A 632 -5.52 3.58 15.30
CA HIS A 632 -5.04 2.38 16.01
C HIS A 632 -4.64 1.27 15.02
N GLU A 633 -5.51 0.99 14.05
CA GLU A 633 -5.26 -0.03 13.04
C GLU A 633 -4.03 0.29 12.17
N TYR A 634 -3.79 1.57 11.85
CA TYR A 634 -2.59 1.95 11.10
C TYR A 634 -1.31 1.70 11.91
N ILE A 635 -1.31 2.06 13.18
CA ILE A 635 -0.17 1.83 14.06
C ILE A 635 0.07 0.31 14.22
N GLY A 636 -0.96 -0.43 14.59
CA GLY A 636 -0.89 -1.88 14.77
C GLY A 636 -0.48 -2.62 13.49
N GLY A 637 -1.00 -2.22 12.33
CA GLY A 637 -0.67 -2.82 11.04
C GLY A 637 0.78 -2.59 10.63
N TYR A 638 1.34 -1.40 10.83
CA TYR A 638 2.77 -1.17 10.57
C TYR A 638 3.66 -1.95 11.55
N ILE A 639 3.25 -2.10 12.81
CA ILE A 639 3.96 -2.92 13.78
C ILE A 639 3.93 -4.38 13.33
N PHE A 640 2.75 -4.91 12.95
CA PHE A 640 2.61 -6.25 12.39
C PHE A 640 3.56 -6.47 11.21
N LEU A 641 3.58 -5.56 10.23
CA LEU A 641 4.45 -5.67 9.06
C LEU A 641 5.93 -5.59 9.42
N SER A 642 6.29 -4.89 10.49
CA SER A 642 7.68 -4.79 10.97
C SER A 642 8.20 -6.07 11.62
N THR A 643 7.32 -6.96 12.08
CA THR A 643 7.70 -8.26 12.69
C THR A 643 8.07 -9.30 11.65
N ARG A 644 7.78 -9.07 10.37
CA ARG A 644 8.05 -10.02 9.30
C ARG A 644 9.53 -10.19 9.01
N SER A 645 9.95 -11.45 8.86
CA SER A 645 11.29 -11.83 8.42
C SER A 645 11.29 -12.15 6.92
N LYS A 646 12.39 -11.77 6.21
CA LYS A 646 12.58 -12.12 4.81
C LYS A 646 12.84 -13.61 4.59
N ASP A 647 13.35 -14.28 5.62
CA ASP A 647 13.87 -15.63 5.53
C ASP A 647 12.81 -16.71 5.85
N GLN A 648 11.63 -16.29 6.26
CA GLN A 648 10.54 -17.21 6.57
C GLN A 648 9.46 -17.08 5.49
N ASN A 649 9.14 -18.19 4.85
CA ASN A 649 7.96 -18.37 4.00
C ASN A 649 6.70 -18.40 4.91
N GLU A 650 6.50 -17.30 5.63
CA GLU A 650 5.46 -17.20 6.64
C GLU A 650 4.09 -17.20 6.00
N THR A 651 3.25 -18.11 6.46
CA THR A 651 1.81 -18.02 6.28
C THR A 651 1.32 -16.74 6.96
N LEU A 652 0.31 -16.10 6.36
CA LEU A 652 -0.30 -14.90 6.92
C LEU A 652 -0.87 -15.20 8.31
N ASP A 653 -0.32 -14.55 9.34
CA ASP A 653 -0.80 -14.67 10.73
C ASP A 653 -1.96 -13.67 10.96
N GLU A 654 -3.18 -14.13 10.64
CA GLU A 654 -4.41 -13.35 10.83
C GLU A 654 -4.66 -13.06 12.31
N GLU A 655 -4.38 -14.03 13.20
CA GLU A 655 -4.63 -13.88 14.63
C GLU A 655 -3.75 -12.76 15.22
N LEU A 656 -2.47 -12.75 14.89
CA LEU A 656 -1.56 -11.70 15.32
C LEU A 656 -1.97 -10.34 14.73
N PHE A 657 -2.36 -10.30 13.45
CA PHE A 657 -2.84 -9.07 12.83
C PHE A 657 -4.06 -8.52 13.57
N LEU A 658 -5.08 -9.33 13.79
CA LEU A 658 -6.29 -8.92 14.49
C LEU A 658 -6.03 -8.57 15.96
N LYS A 659 -5.08 -9.22 16.62
CA LYS A 659 -4.66 -8.88 17.99
C LYS A 659 -4.03 -7.48 18.05
N LEU A 660 -3.23 -7.10 17.06
CA LEU A 660 -2.55 -5.80 17.01
C LEU A 660 -3.43 -4.66 16.49
N THR A 661 -4.41 -4.98 15.66
CA THR A 661 -5.25 -4.01 14.95
C THR A 661 -6.71 -4.04 15.38
N GLY A 662 -7.14 -5.06 16.11
CA GLY A 662 -8.53 -5.25 16.51
C GLY A 662 -9.04 -4.18 17.46
N GLY A 663 -10.37 -4.10 17.59
CA GLY A 663 -11.05 -3.26 18.56
C GLY A 663 -11.32 -4.00 19.85
N GLN A 664 -12.06 -3.35 20.75
CA GLN A 664 -12.64 -3.99 21.91
C GLN A 664 -13.68 -5.02 21.44
N GLU A 665 -13.59 -6.28 21.90
CA GLU A 665 -14.62 -7.31 21.69
C GLU A 665 -15.94 -6.96 22.38
#